data_e08238d9b17ed296bf1048491e95f115
#
_entry.id   e08238d9b17ed296bf1048491e95f115
#
_cell.length_a   1.000
_cell.length_b   1.000
_cell.length_c   1.000
_cell.angle_alpha   90.00
_cell.angle_beta   90.00
_cell.angle_gamma   90.00
#
_symmetry.space_group_name_H-M   'P 1'
#
loop_
_entity.id
_entity.type
_entity.pdbx_description
1 polymer ?
#
loop_
_entity_poly.entity_id
_entity_poly.type
_entity_poly.pdbx_seq_one_letter_code
_entity_poly.pdbx_strand_id
1 'polypeptide(L)'
;MNQKTLFKLEYDKIIALLEKEATSFRGGQLCRRLKPMTDIDKINTYQEQTAAAFTRIIQKGRISFGDAAPVEESMKRLEIGGTLSISELLRICRLLGNAARVKSYGRHDTQEESCDCLDAYFDQLEPLTPLSTEIERCIIGEDEISDDASSTLKHIRRSINGINDKVHATLTNLVNGSLRTYLQDPIITMRGDRYCLPVKAEYRGQVQGMIHDQSSTGSTLFIEPMAVVKLNNDLKELYAKEQEEIQVILADLSEETAQYIEEIRADYRALTDLDFIFARGALALSMKGSRPIFNEENRIHIREGRHPLLDPKTVVPITVTLGEDFNLLIVTGPNTGGKTVSIKTVGLFCLMGQAGLHIPAGDRSELAVFHQIYADIGDEQSIEQSLSTFSSHMTNIVSFLKKIDSHSLVLFDELCAGTDPTEGAALAIAILSHLHQQGICTMATTHYSELKVYALSTPGVENACCEFDVQSLRPTYRLLIGIPGKSNAFAISGKLGLPDFIIDDARERLTEQDISFEDLLADLETSKRTIEKEREEIAALKKEAEDLKSQAKERQEKLDEQRDRILREANEKASAILRDAKDVADETIKNFRKFGKENISAAEMEKERERLRKKIKDTSSASAMKTQKPKKAHKSTDFKLGESVKVLSMNLTGTVSSLPDARGNLTVQMGILKSKVNISDLEIIEEVSPYAPKKLNRTSKGKIKMGKTLSVRPEINLLGRTVDEAVAELDKYLDDAILAHLNSVRVVHGKGTGALRKGIHEYLRRQKHVKSYHLAEFGEGDAGVTIVELG
;
A
#
# COMPACT_ATOMS: atom_id res chain seq x y z
N MET A 1 -17.74 -23.73 7.36
CA MET A 1 -17.08 -23.00 8.47
C MET A 1 -18.03 -22.85 9.66
N ASN A 2 -17.54 -23.12 10.90
CA ASN A 2 -18.33 -23.03 12.11
C ASN A 2 -18.52 -21.55 12.55
N GLN A 3 -19.74 -21.16 12.90
CA GLN A 3 -20.05 -19.78 13.32
C GLN A 3 -19.29 -19.35 14.60
N LYS A 4 -19.05 -20.31 15.53
CA LYS A 4 -18.24 -20.08 16.73
C LYS A 4 -16.79 -19.67 16.40
N THR A 5 -16.20 -20.31 15.37
CA THR A 5 -14.84 -19.99 14.89
C THR A 5 -14.78 -18.61 14.26
N LEU A 6 -15.80 -18.24 13.44
CA LEU A 6 -15.87 -16.90 12.84
C LEU A 6 -15.86 -15.80 13.90
N PHE A 7 -16.62 -16.00 14.97
CA PHE A 7 -16.66 -15.05 16.08
C PHE A 7 -15.35 -14.99 16.88
N LYS A 8 -14.78 -16.18 17.23
CA LYS A 8 -13.51 -16.25 17.98
C LYS A 8 -12.33 -15.62 17.22
N LEU A 9 -12.31 -15.71 15.90
CA LEU A 9 -11.32 -15.08 15.02
C LEU A 9 -11.69 -13.65 14.60
N GLU A 10 -12.78 -13.08 15.14
CA GLU A 10 -13.22 -11.71 14.91
C GLU A 10 -13.53 -11.38 13.43
N TYR A 11 -13.94 -12.40 12.65
CA TYR A 11 -14.31 -12.22 11.25
C TYR A 11 -15.53 -11.31 11.08
N ASP A 12 -16.45 -11.32 12.04
CA ASP A 12 -17.60 -10.42 12.12
C ASP A 12 -17.19 -8.93 12.12
N LYS A 13 -16.08 -8.59 12.77
CA LYS A 13 -15.52 -7.23 12.76
C LYS A 13 -14.99 -6.83 11.38
N ILE A 14 -14.38 -7.77 10.65
CA ILE A 14 -13.95 -7.54 9.26
C ILE A 14 -15.16 -7.32 8.34
N ILE A 15 -16.21 -8.10 8.52
CA ILE A 15 -17.48 -7.92 7.79
C ILE A 15 -18.10 -6.56 8.09
N ALA A 16 -18.05 -6.11 9.35
CA ALA A 16 -18.52 -4.76 9.72
C ALA A 16 -17.67 -3.63 9.08
N LEU A 17 -16.36 -3.84 8.90
CA LEU A 17 -15.51 -2.91 8.16
C LEU A 17 -15.85 -2.93 6.66
N LEU A 18 -16.06 -4.11 6.09
CA LEU A 18 -16.43 -4.26 4.68
C LEU A 18 -17.77 -3.59 4.38
N GLU A 19 -18.76 -3.75 5.27
CA GLU A 19 -20.08 -3.13 5.11
C GLU A 19 -20.01 -1.60 5.05
N LYS A 20 -19.10 -0.98 5.81
CA LYS A 20 -18.90 0.48 5.78
C LYS A 20 -18.35 1.01 4.45
N GLU A 21 -17.69 0.15 3.67
CA GLU A 21 -17.16 0.51 2.36
C GLU A 21 -18.23 0.40 1.25
N ALA A 22 -19.34 -0.31 1.48
CA ALA A 22 -20.45 -0.38 0.54
C ALA A 22 -21.24 0.95 0.54
N THR A 23 -21.68 1.38 -0.64
CA THR A 23 -22.38 2.66 -0.83
C THR A 23 -23.88 2.50 -1.00
N SER A 24 -24.37 1.28 -1.25
CA SER A 24 -25.78 0.96 -1.38
C SER A 24 -26.26 0.04 -0.25
N PHE A 25 -27.53 0.15 0.10
CA PHE A 25 -28.14 -0.71 1.11
C PHE A 25 -28.03 -2.20 0.78
N ARG A 26 -28.24 -2.56 -0.49
CA ARG A 26 -28.20 -3.95 -0.94
C ARG A 26 -26.76 -4.48 -1.01
N GLY A 27 -25.81 -3.68 -1.48
CA GLY A 27 -24.38 -4.00 -1.44
C GLY A 27 -23.92 -4.27 0.00
N GLY A 28 -24.35 -3.44 0.96
CA GLY A 28 -24.09 -3.66 2.38
C GLY A 28 -24.72 -4.98 2.89
N GLN A 29 -25.92 -5.36 2.43
CA GLN A 29 -26.49 -6.67 2.76
C GLN A 29 -25.67 -7.84 2.20
N LEU A 30 -25.12 -7.72 0.98
CA LEU A 30 -24.23 -8.74 0.43
C LEU A 30 -22.93 -8.84 1.23
N CYS A 31 -22.36 -7.71 1.64
CA CYS A 31 -21.20 -7.70 2.54
C CYS A 31 -21.47 -8.46 3.85
N ARG A 32 -22.61 -8.21 4.52
CA ARG A 32 -22.98 -8.93 5.77
C ARG A 32 -23.14 -10.44 5.58
N ARG A 33 -23.53 -10.89 4.38
CA ARG A 33 -23.75 -12.30 4.07
C ARG A 33 -22.52 -13.03 3.57
N LEU A 34 -21.39 -12.31 3.38
CA LEU A 34 -20.15 -12.89 2.87
C LEU A 34 -19.59 -13.93 3.85
N LYS A 35 -19.38 -15.12 3.36
CA LYS A 35 -18.83 -16.26 4.12
C LYS A 35 -17.62 -16.82 3.39
N PRO A 36 -16.63 -17.36 4.13
CA PRO A 36 -15.51 -18.06 3.53
C PRO A 36 -15.99 -19.27 2.70
N MET A 37 -15.42 -19.43 1.52
CA MET A 37 -15.72 -20.49 0.56
C MET A 37 -14.66 -21.59 0.63
N THR A 38 -14.98 -22.78 0.11
CA THR A 38 -14.06 -23.92 0.02
C THR A 38 -13.78 -24.37 -1.42
N ASP A 39 -14.36 -23.70 -2.39
CA ASP A 39 -14.18 -23.93 -3.82
C ASP A 39 -13.10 -22.97 -4.34
N ILE A 40 -11.96 -23.50 -4.76
CA ILE A 40 -10.79 -22.71 -5.17
C ILE A 40 -11.08 -21.83 -6.38
N ASP A 41 -11.91 -22.29 -7.32
CA ASP A 41 -12.24 -21.51 -8.52
C ASP A 41 -13.08 -20.28 -8.17
N LYS A 42 -14.06 -20.45 -7.27
CA LYS A 42 -14.84 -19.32 -6.76
C LYS A 42 -14.00 -18.36 -5.94
N ILE A 43 -13.11 -18.88 -5.10
CA ILE A 43 -12.17 -18.05 -4.33
C ILE A 43 -11.33 -17.20 -5.26
N ASN A 44 -10.73 -17.81 -6.29
CA ASN A 44 -9.90 -17.12 -7.27
C ASN A 44 -10.69 -16.08 -8.07
N THR A 45 -11.93 -16.40 -8.48
CA THR A 45 -12.82 -15.44 -9.14
C THR A 45 -13.08 -14.21 -8.27
N TYR A 46 -13.41 -14.41 -6.98
CA TYR A 46 -13.64 -13.30 -6.06
C TYR A 46 -12.36 -12.50 -5.79
N GLN A 47 -11.21 -13.16 -5.67
CA GLN A 47 -9.91 -12.51 -5.52
C GLN A 47 -9.57 -11.66 -6.76
N GLU A 48 -9.87 -12.16 -7.94
CA GLU A 48 -9.65 -11.44 -9.20
C GLU A 48 -10.54 -10.21 -9.31
N GLN A 49 -11.84 -10.36 -9.01
CA GLN A 49 -12.77 -9.23 -8.93
C GLN A 49 -12.30 -8.16 -7.95
N THR A 50 -11.83 -8.58 -6.76
CA THR A 50 -11.30 -7.66 -5.74
C THR A 50 -10.05 -6.94 -6.24
N ALA A 51 -9.14 -7.63 -6.93
CA ALA A 51 -7.93 -7.05 -7.51
C ALA A 51 -8.25 -6.06 -8.64
N ALA A 52 -9.23 -6.39 -9.52
CA ALA A 52 -9.68 -5.49 -10.57
C ALA A 52 -10.31 -4.21 -9.99
N ALA A 53 -11.20 -4.34 -8.99
CA ALA A 53 -11.79 -3.19 -8.32
C ALA A 53 -10.72 -2.33 -7.60
N PHE A 54 -9.77 -2.97 -6.90
CA PHE A 54 -8.64 -2.28 -6.26
C PHE A 54 -7.84 -1.46 -7.27
N THR A 55 -7.50 -2.04 -8.42
CA THR A 55 -6.76 -1.36 -9.49
C THR A 55 -7.54 -0.17 -10.05
N ARG A 56 -8.84 -0.36 -10.34
CA ARG A 56 -9.70 0.73 -10.85
C ARG A 56 -9.86 1.86 -9.84
N ILE A 57 -9.97 1.55 -8.54
CA ILE A 57 -10.04 2.57 -7.48
C ILE A 57 -8.75 3.40 -7.42
N ILE A 58 -7.59 2.79 -7.62
CA ILE A 58 -6.31 3.53 -7.66
C ILE A 58 -6.21 4.41 -8.92
N GLN A 59 -6.62 3.91 -10.06
CA GLN A 59 -6.49 4.61 -11.35
C GLN A 59 -7.52 5.72 -11.54
N LYS A 60 -8.80 5.43 -11.25
CA LYS A 60 -9.95 6.30 -11.55
C LYS A 60 -10.61 6.93 -10.32
N GLY A 61 -10.15 6.55 -9.12
CA GLY A 61 -10.75 6.98 -7.86
C GLY A 61 -11.96 6.15 -7.44
N ARG A 62 -12.48 6.44 -6.24
CA ARG A 62 -13.67 5.77 -5.70
C ARG A 62 -14.93 6.23 -6.43
N ILE A 63 -15.84 5.30 -6.69
CA ILE A 63 -17.18 5.57 -7.21
C ILE A 63 -18.23 5.17 -6.16
N SER A 64 -19.33 5.93 -6.12
CA SER A 64 -20.52 5.56 -5.36
C SER A 64 -21.55 4.94 -6.28
N PHE A 65 -22.13 3.82 -5.91
CA PHE A 65 -23.19 3.15 -6.65
C PHE A 65 -24.59 3.69 -6.30
N GLY A 66 -24.62 4.70 -5.45
CA GLY A 66 -25.83 5.42 -5.03
C GLY A 66 -26.62 4.65 -3.98
N ASP A 67 -27.46 5.37 -3.26
CA ASP A 67 -28.43 4.78 -2.35
C ASP A 67 -29.61 4.24 -3.18
N ALA A 68 -29.35 3.16 -3.93
CA ALA A 68 -30.42 2.46 -4.67
C ALA A 68 -31.36 1.83 -3.62
N ALA A 69 -32.41 2.58 -3.28
CA ALA A 69 -33.51 2.03 -2.49
C ALA A 69 -34.06 0.79 -3.21
N PRO A 70 -34.57 -0.22 -2.49
CA PRO A 70 -35.10 -1.42 -3.11
C PRO A 70 -36.18 -1.08 -4.12
N VAL A 71 -35.96 -1.46 -5.39
CA VAL A 71 -36.94 -1.27 -6.49
C VAL A 71 -37.72 -2.56 -6.77
N GLU A 72 -37.40 -3.67 -6.09
CA GLU A 72 -38.02 -4.98 -6.34
C GLU A 72 -39.55 -4.95 -6.13
N GLU A 73 -40.06 -4.20 -5.14
CA GLU A 73 -41.49 -4.09 -4.89
C GLU A 73 -42.20 -3.28 -5.98
N SER A 74 -41.55 -2.21 -6.44
CA SER A 74 -42.07 -1.40 -7.55
C SER A 74 -42.12 -2.20 -8.85
N MET A 75 -41.06 -2.99 -9.15
CA MET A 75 -41.04 -3.86 -10.32
C MET A 75 -42.16 -4.93 -10.24
N LYS A 76 -42.39 -5.57 -9.09
CA LYS A 76 -43.49 -6.50 -8.91
C LYS A 76 -44.85 -5.86 -9.11
N ARG A 77 -45.01 -4.59 -8.71
CA ARG A 77 -46.26 -3.83 -8.92
C ARG A 77 -46.48 -3.56 -10.41
N LEU A 78 -45.42 -3.21 -11.15
CA LEU A 78 -45.48 -3.03 -12.59
C LEU A 78 -45.83 -4.32 -13.32
N GLU A 79 -45.29 -5.49 -12.92
CA GLU A 79 -45.59 -6.80 -13.49
C GLU A 79 -47.09 -7.17 -13.46
N ILE A 80 -47.80 -6.70 -12.45
CA ILE A 80 -49.26 -6.91 -12.31
C ILE A 80 -50.09 -5.75 -12.88
N GLY A 81 -49.47 -4.84 -13.63
CA GLY A 81 -50.14 -3.68 -14.23
C GLY A 81 -50.53 -2.57 -13.23
N GLY A 82 -49.86 -2.49 -12.08
CA GLY A 82 -50.12 -1.46 -11.07
C GLY A 82 -49.40 -0.16 -11.34
N THR A 83 -50.02 0.96 -10.96
CA THR A 83 -49.42 2.31 -11.08
C THR A 83 -48.44 2.60 -9.94
N LEU A 84 -47.29 3.16 -10.27
CA LEU A 84 -46.27 3.58 -9.30
C LEU A 84 -46.57 5.00 -8.78
N SER A 85 -46.14 5.25 -7.57
CA SER A 85 -46.17 6.61 -6.99
C SER A 85 -45.01 7.47 -7.49
N ILE A 86 -45.12 8.77 -7.30
CA ILE A 86 -44.03 9.72 -7.62
C ILE A 86 -42.68 9.27 -7.02
N SER A 87 -42.68 8.91 -5.73
CA SER A 87 -41.47 8.47 -5.03
C SER A 87 -40.86 7.18 -5.60
N GLU A 88 -41.70 6.25 -6.11
CA GLU A 88 -41.24 5.01 -6.74
C GLU A 88 -40.62 5.28 -8.11
N LEU A 89 -41.24 6.12 -8.94
CA LEU A 89 -40.71 6.55 -10.24
C LEU A 89 -39.37 7.30 -10.07
N LEU A 90 -39.28 8.21 -9.11
CA LEU A 90 -38.04 8.91 -8.81
C LEU A 90 -36.91 7.96 -8.34
N ARG A 91 -37.24 6.89 -7.60
CA ARG A 91 -36.24 5.86 -7.25
C ARG A 91 -35.71 5.14 -8.49
N ILE A 92 -36.59 4.79 -9.43
CA ILE A 92 -36.20 4.18 -10.70
C ILE A 92 -35.35 5.15 -11.51
N CYS A 93 -35.75 6.42 -11.59
CA CYS A 93 -34.98 7.45 -12.28
C CYS A 93 -33.56 7.62 -11.69
N ARG A 94 -33.44 7.65 -10.35
CA ARG A 94 -32.13 7.69 -9.65
C ARG A 94 -31.31 6.44 -9.94
N LEU A 95 -31.92 5.26 -10.03
CA LEU A 95 -31.25 4.02 -10.41
C LEU A 95 -30.67 4.13 -11.82
N LEU A 96 -31.44 4.56 -12.79
CA LEU A 96 -30.99 4.75 -14.18
C LEU A 96 -29.90 5.80 -14.32
N GLY A 97 -30.00 6.90 -13.57
CA GLY A 97 -28.95 7.91 -13.49
C GLY A 97 -27.65 7.35 -12.90
N ASN A 98 -27.76 6.49 -11.88
CA ASN A 98 -26.60 5.78 -11.33
C ASN A 98 -26.00 4.80 -12.35
N ALA A 99 -26.84 4.06 -13.08
CA ALA A 99 -26.39 3.16 -14.16
C ALA A 99 -25.62 3.91 -15.25
N ALA A 100 -26.10 5.08 -15.66
CA ALA A 100 -25.39 5.95 -16.62
C ALA A 100 -24.00 6.36 -16.13
N ARG A 101 -23.92 6.83 -14.89
CA ARG A 101 -22.68 7.27 -14.26
C ARG A 101 -21.69 6.13 -14.08
N VAL A 102 -22.17 4.97 -13.60
CA VAL A 102 -21.34 3.78 -13.39
C VAL A 102 -20.86 3.20 -14.71
N LYS A 103 -21.72 3.13 -15.72
CA LYS A 103 -21.33 2.72 -17.09
C LYS A 103 -20.25 3.64 -17.67
N SER A 104 -20.34 4.95 -17.43
CA SER A 104 -19.30 5.91 -17.88
C SER A 104 -17.97 5.67 -17.17
N TYR A 105 -18.00 5.37 -15.85
CA TYR A 105 -16.80 5.03 -15.09
C TYR A 105 -16.13 3.74 -15.59
N GLY A 106 -16.92 2.76 -16.05
CA GLY A 106 -16.44 1.48 -16.61
C GLY A 106 -15.69 1.61 -17.92
N ARG A 107 -15.87 2.72 -18.68
CA ARG A 107 -15.21 2.90 -19.98
C ARG A 107 -13.70 3.03 -19.82
N HIS A 108 -12.97 2.42 -20.75
CA HIS A 108 -11.52 2.55 -20.86
C HIS A 108 -11.17 3.92 -21.47
N ASP A 109 -10.28 4.66 -20.81
CA ASP A 109 -9.87 6.01 -21.25
C ASP A 109 -8.78 5.96 -22.31
N THR A 110 -8.01 4.87 -22.39
CA THR A 110 -6.93 4.66 -23.36
C THR A 110 -7.01 3.26 -23.98
N GLN A 111 -6.51 3.12 -25.22
CA GLN A 111 -6.41 1.80 -25.89
C GLN A 111 -5.40 0.84 -25.23
N GLU A 112 -4.60 1.32 -24.29
CA GLU A 112 -3.60 0.53 -23.56
C GLU A 112 -4.16 -0.10 -22.28
N GLU A 113 -5.36 0.29 -21.84
CA GLU A 113 -6.02 -0.32 -20.67
C GLU A 113 -6.48 -1.74 -21.06
N SER A 114 -5.96 -2.75 -20.36
CA SER A 114 -6.37 -4.15 -20.54
C SER A 114 -7.77 -4.36 -19.99
N CYS A 115 -8.62 -5.07 -20.77
CA CYS A 115 -9.90 -5.57 -20.27
C CYS A 115 -9.71 -6.42 -19.01
N ASP A 116 -10.59 -6.24 -18.03
CA ASP A 116 -10.61 -7.01 -16.80
C ASP A 116 -11.95 -7.76 -16.60
N CYS A 117 -12.04 -8.58 -15.55
CA CYS A 117 -13.23 -9.37 -15.25
C CYS A 117 -14.47 -8.54 -14.90
N LEU A 118 -14.34 -7.22 -14.69
CA LEU A 118 -15.45 -6.34 -14.34
C LEU A 118 -16.12 -5.71 -15.56
N ASP A 119 -15.48 -5.70 -16.72
CA ASP A 119 -16.05 -5.09 -17.93
C ASP A 119 -17.42 -5.64 -18.28
N ALA A 120 -17.61 -6.97 -18.12
CA ALA A 120 -18.91 -7.62 -18.36
C ALA A 120 -20.05 -7.06 -17.47
N TYR A 121 -19.75 -6.61 -16.25
CA TYR A 121 -20.73 -5.99 -15.37
C TYR A 121 -21.07 -4.56 -15.81
N PHE A 122 -20.09 -3.79 -16.28
CA PHE A 122 -20.31 -2.44 -16.78
C PHE A 122 -21.05 -2.44 -18.12
N ASP A 123 -20.78 -3.42 -18.98
CA ASP A 123 -21.43 -3.57 -20.29
C ASP A 123 -22.92 -3.96 -20.17
N GLN A 124 -23.28 -4.70 -19.11
CA GLN A 124 -24.68 -5.06 -18.82
C GLN A 124 -25.56 -3.88 -18.44
N LEU A 125 -24.99 -2.74 -18.04
CA LEU A 125 -25.77 -1.59 -17.60
C LEU A 125 -26.45 -0.92 -18.81
N GLU A 126 -27.77 -0.71 -18.73
CA GLU A 126 -28.57 0.00 -19.73
C GLU A 126 -29.22 1.25 -19.12
N PRO A 127 -28.63 2.43 -19.29
CA PRO A 127 -29.06 3.66 -18.61
C PRO A 127 -30.47 4.13 -18.94
N LEU A 128 -31.14 3.60 -19.96
CA LEU A 128 -32.48 3.97 -20.43
C LEU A 128 -32.72 5.48 -20.36
N THR A 129 -31.78 6.25 -20.92
CA THR A 129 -31.80 7.74 -20.85
C THR A 129 -33.12 8.37 -21.32
N PRO A 130 -33.80 7.85 -22.37
CA PRO A 130 -35.09 8.41 -22.76
C PRO A 130 -36.14 8.33 -21.64
N LEU A 131 -36.25 7.17 -20.97
CA LEU A 131 -37.18 6.95 -19.87
C LEU A 131 -36.82 7.84 -18.66
N SER A 132 -35.54 7.90 -18.26
CA SER A 132 -35.14 8.74 -17.11
C SER A 132 -35.42 10.24 -17.39
N THR A 133 -35.17 10.70 -18.61
CA THR A 133 -35.47 12.09 -19.02
C THR A 133 -36.97 12.38 -19.01
N GLU A 134 -37.81 11.44 -19.44
CA GLU A 134 -39.26 11.60 -19.43
C GLU A 134 -39.81 11.66 -17.99
N ILE A 135 -39.30 10.78 -17.10
CA ILE A 135 -39.66 10.85 -15.66
C ILE A 135 -39.24 12.18 -15.07
N GLU A 136 -38.02 12.67 -15.33
CA GLU A 136 -37.52 13.97 -14.83
C GLU A 136 -38.29 15.15 -15.41
N ARG A 137 -38.75 15.07 -16.65
CA ARG A 137 -39.59 16.09 -17.27
C ARG A 137 -40.95 16.20 -16.57
N CYS A 138 -41.55 15.07 -16.22
CA CYS A 138 -42.88 14.98 -15.60
C CYS A 138 -42.86 15.22 -14.10
N ILE A 139 -41.79 14.83 -13.37
CA ILE A 139 -41.71 14.87 -11.92
C ILE A 139 -40.57 15.78 -11.48
N ILE A 140 -40.89 16.92 -10.83
CA ILE A 140 -39.92 17.92 -10.39
C ILE A 140 -39.43 17.66 -8.98
N GLY A 141 -40.23 17.05 -8.13
CA GLY A 141 -39.96 16.83 -6.72
C GLY A 141 -40.71 15.62 -6.14
N GLU A 142 -40.46 15.32 -4.86
CA GLU A 142 -41.04 14.13 -4.21
C GLU A 142 -42.57 14.12 -4.15
N ASP A 143 -43.19 15.27 -4.20
CA ASP A 143 -44.66 15.46 -4.14
C ASP A 143 -45.18 16.35 -5.27
N GLU A 144 -44.35 16.67 -6.29
CA GLU A 144 -44.69 17.68 -7.30
C GLU A 144 -44.51 17.14 -8.73
N ILE A 145 -45.63 17.19 -9.48
CA ILE A 145 -45.66 16.94 -10.94
C ILE A 145 -45.53 18.28 -11.67
N SER A 146 -44.70 18.28 -12.71
CA SER A 146 -44.47 19.45 -13.57
C SER A 146 -45.73 19.89 -14.31
N ASP A 147 -45.93 21.21 -14.49
CA ASP A 147 -46.96 21.73 -15.38
C ASP A 147 -46.78 21.24 -16.84
N ASP A 148 -45.56 20.95 -17.22
CA ASP A 148 -45.24 20.48 -18.58
C ASP A 148 -45.37 18.95 -18.72
N ALA A 149 -45.81 18.24 -17.70
CA ALA A 149 -46.05 16.80 -17.77
C ALA A 149 -47.19 16.46 -18.74
N SER A 150 -48.27 17.23 -18.74
CA SER A 150 -49.30 17.14 -19.79
C SER A 150 -49.90 18.52 -20.12
N SER A 151 -50.42 18.66 -21.35
CA SER A 151 -51.13 19.86 -21.77
C SER A 151 -52.41 20.09 -21.00
N THR A 152 -53.09 19.00 -20.59
CA THR A 152 -54.31 19.00 -19.77
C THR A 152 -54.03 19.53 -18.37
N LEU A 153 -52.99 19.02 -17.70
CA LEU A 153 -52.62 19.50 -16.36
C LEU A 153 -52.27 20.99 -16.35
N LYS A 154 -51.48 21.41 -17.36
CA LYS A 154 -51.15 22.82 -17.53
C LYS A 154 -52.37 23.71 -17.70
N HIS A 155 -53.39 23.25 -18.45
CA HIS A 155 -54.63 23.98 -18.63
C HIS A 155 -55.45 24.00 -17.32
N ILE A 156 -55.56 22.89 -16.60
CA ILE A 156 -56.28 22.78 -15.29
C ILE A 156 -55.66 23.78 -14.30
N ARG A 157 -54.33 23.74 -14.10
CA ARG A 157 -53.60 24.61 -13.15
C ARG A 157 -53.73 26.10 -13.52
N ARG A 158 -53.70 26.46 -14.81
CA ARG A 158 -53.97 27.81 -15.25
C ARG A 158 -55.42 28.24 -14.91
N SER A 159 -56.39 27.33 -15.05
CA SER A 159 -57.77 27.60 -14.70
C SER A 159 -57.95 27.76 -13.18
N ILE A 160 -57.29 26.94 -12.39
CA ILE A 160 -57.22 27.06 -10.93
C ILE A 160 -56.69 28.43 -10.51
N ASN A 161 -55.53 28.84 -11.06
CA ASN A 161 -54.95 30.15 -10.78
C ASN A 161 -55.88 31.28 -11.17
N GLY A 162 -56.49 31.19 -12.36
CA GLY A 162 -57.46 32.22 -12.81
C GLY A 162 -58.75 32.31 -11.97
N ILE A 163 -59.22 31.19 -11.38
CA ILE A 163 -60.37 31.25 -10.46
C ILE A 163 -59.92 31.72 -9.08
N ASN A 164 -58.75 31.31 -8.59
CA ASN A 164 -58.16 31.79 -7.34
C ASN A 164 -58.04 33.34 -7.37
N ASP A 165 -57.53 33.90 -8.45
CA ASP A 165 -57.43 35.35 -8.63
C ASP A 165 -58.80 36.03 -8.57
N LYS A 166 -59.83 35.44 -9.19
CA LYS A 166 -61.20 35.92 -9.14
C LYS A 166 -61.81 35.85 -7.72
N VAL A 167 -61.57 34.74 -6.99
CA VAL A 167 -62.01 34.57 -5.59
C VAL A 167 -61.37 35.65 -4.73
N HIS A 168 -60.03 35.80 -4.84
CA HIS A 168 -59.28 36.79 -4.06
C HIS A 168 -59.77 38.22 -4.36
N ALA A 169 -59.96 38.58 -5.65
CA ALA A 169 -60.47 39.89 -6.05
C ALA A 169 -61.89 40.14 -5.48
N THR A 170 -62.77 39.10 -5.57
CA THR A 170 -64.18 39.25 -5.08
C THR A 170 -64.19 39.37 -3.56
N LEU A 171 -63.43 38.54 -2.84
CA LEU A 171 -63.34 38.58 -1.37
C LEU A 171 -62.69 39.88 -0.88
N THR A 172 -61.63 40.35 -1.52
CA THR A 172 -60.96 41.62 -1.21
C THR A 172 -61.89 42.77 -1.34
N ASN A 173 -62.76 42.82 -2.38
CA ASN A 173 -63.79 43.84 -2.56
C ASN A 173 -64.83 43.76 -1.44
N LEU A 174 -65.26 42.58 -1.01
CA LEU A 174 -66.19 42.40 0.10
C LEU A 174 -65.60 42.84 1.44
N VAL A 175 -64.32 42.45 1.70
CA VAL A 175 -63.59 42.79 2.93
C VAL A 175 -63.34 44.28 3.06
N ASN A 176 -62.98 44.95 1.99
CA ASN A 176 -62.74 46.40 1.99
C ASN A 176 -64.04 47.25 1.81
N GLY A 177 -65.15 46.65 1.39
CA GLY A 177 -66.38 47.28 1.08
C GLY A 177 -67.52 46.96 2.13
N SER A 178 -68.60 46.34 1.63
CA SER A 178 -69.88 46.18 2.37
C SER A 178 -69.77 45.31 3.59
N LEU A 179 -68.88 44.40 3.73
CA LEU A 179 -68.85 43.47 4.85
C LEU A 179 -67.82 43.85 5.94
N ARG A 180 -67.00 44.90 5.75
CA ARG A 180 -65.91 45.27 6.68
C ARG A 180 -66.32 45.39 8.14
N THR A 181 -67.47 45.95 8.43
CA THR A 181 -67.97 46.15 9.82
C THR A 181 -68.44 44.89 10.51
N TYR A 182 -68.77 43.85 9.72
CA TYR A 182 -69.29 42.59 10.19
C TYR A 182 -68.19 41.59 10.45
N LEU A 183 -66.94 41.81 9.92
CA LEU A 183 -65.81 40.87 10.07
C LEU A 183 -65.16 41.04 11.42
N GLN A 184 -64.70 39.93 11.96
CA GLN A 184 -63.83 39.87 13.14
C GLN A 184 -62.48 40.42 12.84
N ASP A 185 -61.86 39.94 11.70
CA ASP A 185 -60.62 40.41 11.13
C ASP A 185 -60.81 40.59 9.62
N PRO A 186 -60.22 41.65 8.98
CA PRO A 186 -60.34 41.87 7.56
C PRO A 186 -59.35 41.00 6.73
N ILE A 187 -59.43 39.70 6.92
CA ILE A 187 -58.55 38.68 6.29
C ILE A 187 -59.42 37.67 5.54
N ILE A 188 -58.84 37.10 4.49
CA ILE A 188 -59.36 35.94 3.76
C ILE A 188 -58.78 34.70 4.40
N THR A 189 -59.57 33.71 4.74
CA THR A 189 -59.15 32.45 5.37
C THR A 189 -59.65 31.26 4.57
N MET A 190 -58.98 30.12 4.68
CA MET A 190 -59.48 28.86 4.13
C MET A 190 -60.01 27.95 5.27
N ARG A 191 -61.17 27.32 5.04
CA ARG A 191 -61.73 26.29 5.91
C ARG A 191 -62.35 25.18 5.04
N GLY A 192 -61.95 23.94 5.28
CA GLY A 192 -62.39 22.80 4.46
C GLY A 192 -62.20 23.00 2.96
N ASP A 193 -61.02 23.47 2.55
CA ASP A 193 -60.64 23.79 1.17
C ASP A 193 -61.51 24.83 0.48
N ARG A 194 -62.13 25.72 1.26
CA ARG A 194 -62.97 26.83 0.78
C ARG A 194 -62.49 28.18 1.32
N TYR A 195 -62.52 29.16 0.48
CA TYR A 195 -62.23 30.53 0.88
C TYR A 195 -63.40 31.10 1.65
N CYS A 196 -63.16 31.51 2.91
CA CYS A 196 -64.15 32.03 3.84
C CYS A 196 -63.69 33.36 4.42
N LEU A 197 -64.67 34.12 4.96
CA LEU A 197 -64.43 35.33 5.76
C LEU A 197 -64.79 35.11 7.24
N PRO A 198 -63.97 35.57 8.20
CA PRO A 198 -64.24 35.48 9.62
C PRO A 198 -65.23 36.54 10.02
N VAL A 199 -66.50 36.16 10.23
CA VAL A 199 -67.65 37.05 10.58
C VAL A 199 -67.92 36.92 12.06
N LYS A 200 -68.14 38.01 12.76
CA LYS A 200 -68.63 38.02 14.15
C LYS A 200 -69.98 37.33 14.25
N ALA A 201 -70.16 36.45 15.23
CA ALA A 201 -71.34 35.60 15.35
C ALA A 201 -72.66 36.41 15.44
N GLU A 202 -72.63 37.61 16.02
CA GLU A 202 -73.73 38.57 16.12
C GLU A 202 -74.25 39.06 14.78
N TYR A 203 -73.35 39.09 13.72
CA TYR A 203 -73.70 39.61 12.37
C TYR A 203 -74.02 38.52 11.37
N ARG A 204 -74.24 37.27 11.85
CA ARG A 204 -74.56 36.13 11.00
C ARG A 204 -75.65 36.41 9.95
N GLY A 205 -76.70 37.06 10.36
CA GLY A 205 -77.85 37.34 9.46
C GLY A 205 -77.57 38.43 8.40
N GLN A 206 -76.49 39.21 8.55
CA GLN A 206 -76.12 40.27 7.66
C GLN A 206 -75.20 39.82 6.52
N VAL A 207 -74.53 38.63 6.67
CA VAL A 207 -73.64 38.07 5.66
C VAL A 207 -74.31 36.86 5.03
N GLN A 208 -74.74 37.00 3.77
CA GLN A 208 -75.35 35.90 3.04
C GLN A 208 -74.27 34.94 2.60
N GLY A 209 -74.34 33.68 3.07
CA GLY A 209 -73.36 32.70 2.74
C GLY A 209 -73.53 31.40 3.57
N MET A 210 -72.59 30.40 3.32
CA MET A 210 -72.59 29.14 4.05
C MET A 210 -71.52 29.15 5.14
N ILE A 211 -71.87 28.64 6.29
CA ILE A 211 -70.97 28.51 7.45
C ILE A 211 -70.23 27.18 7.28
N HIS A 212 -68.89 27.25 7.24
CA HIS A 212 -68.01 26.07 7.12
C HIS A 212 -67.37 25.71 8.46
N ASP A 213 -67.10 26.69 9.31
CA ASP A 213 -66.46 26.46 10.59
C ASP A 213 -66.80 27.55 11.62
N GLN A 214 -66.54 27.30 12.89
CA GLN A 214 -66.74 28.23 14.00
C GLN A 214 -65.49 28.22 14.91
N SER A 215 -65.11 29.38 15.46
CA SER A 215 -64.01 29.48 16.42
C SER A 215 -64.38 28.68 17.71
N SER A 216 -63.38 28.24 18.43
CA SER A 216 -63.47 27.44 19.65
C SER A 216 -64.34 28.16 20.74
N THR A 217 -64.37 29.50 20.72
CA THR A 217 -65.16 30.34 21.61
C THR A 217 -66.56 30.62 21.08
N GLY A 218 -66.91 30.23 19.88
CA GLY A 218 -68.16 30.50 19.21
C GLY A 218 -68.39 31.94 18.76
N SER A 219 -67.44 32.85 19.00
CA SER A 219 -67.53 34.27 18.70
C SER A 219 -67.33 34.66 17.22
N THR A 220 -66.71 33.74 16.46
CA THR A 220 -66.40 33.98 15.03
C THR A 220 -66.93 32.83 14.20
N LEU A 221 -67.64 33.14 13.14
CA LEU A 221 -68.13 32.19 12.15
C LEU A 221 -67.31 32.35 10.86
N PHE A 222 -66.79 31.25 10.29
CA PHE A 222 -66.16 31.27 9.02
C PHE A 222 -67.15 31.01 7.92
N ILE A 223 -67.53 32.12 7.25
CA ILE A 223 -68.61 32.12 6.27
C ILE A 223 -68.08 32.24 4.89
N GLU A 224 -68.47 31.33 4.02
CA GLU A 224 -68.29 31.41 2.58
C GLU A 224 -69.35 32.34 1.98
N PRO A 225 -69.01 33.56 1.51
CA PRO A 225 -70.05 34.48 0.96
C PRO A 225 -70.66 33.87 -0.31
N MET A 226 -72.01 34.14 -0.49
CA MET A 226 -72.74 33.63 -1.64
C MET A 226 -72.11 34.02 -2.99
N ALA A 227 -71.39 35.15 -3.03
CA ALA A 227 -70.71 35.66 -4.24
C ALA A 227 -69.55 34.74 -4.69
N VAL A 228 -68.95 33.91 -3.80
CA VAL A 228 -67.85 33.06 -4.12
C VAL A 228 -68.15 31.54 -4.07
N VAL A 229 -69.37 31.17 -3.62
CA VAL A 229 -69.78 29.75 -3.53
C VAL A 229 -69.57 29.01 -4.86
N LYS A 230 -69.98 29.63 -5.97
CA LYS A 230 -69.80 29.02 -7.30
C LYS A 230 -68.33 28.87 -7.64
N LEU A 231 -67.52 29.90 -7.38
CA LEU A 231 -66.06 29.87 -7.67
C LEU A 231 -65.33 28.83 -6.81
N ASN A 232 -65.71 28.70 -5.51
CA ASN A 232 -65.14 27.66 -4.68
C ASN A 232 -65.58 26.23 -5.11
N ASN A 233 -66.78 26.08 -5.64
CA ASN A 233 -67.24 24.82 -6.21
C ASN A 233 -66.43 24.48 -7.49
N ASP A 234 -66.26 25.48 -8.36
CA ASP A 234 -65.48 25.34 -9.61
C ASP A 234 -63.99 24.98 -9.27
N LEU A 235 -63.42 25.59 -8.20
CA LEU A 235 -62.06 25.24 -7.70
C LEU A 235 -62.00 23.79 -7.22
N LYS A 236 -62.97 23.35 -6.42
CA LYS A 236 -63.02 21.98 -5.92
C LYS A 236 -63.12 20.97 -7.06
N GLU A 237 -63.89 21.29 -8.09
CA GLU A 237 -64.01 20.43 -9.28
C GLU A 237 -62.67 20.38 -10.04
N LEU A 238 -61.97 21.51 -10.17
CA LEU A 238 -60.69 21.58 -10.84
C LEU A 238 -59.59 20.87 -10.05
N TYR A 239 -59.56 20.96 -8.72
CA TYR A 239 -58.62 20.18 -7.91
C TYR A 239 -58.88 18.68 -8.03
N ALA A 240 -60.17 18.24 -8.11
CA ALA A 240 -60.48 16.82 -8.38
C ALA A 240 -59.95 16.38 -9.76
N LYS A 241 -60.15 17.21 -10.82
CA LYS A 241 -59.63 16.99 -12.15
C LYS A 241 -58.09 16.98 -12.19
N GLU A 242 -57.45 17.84 -11.39
CA GLU A 242 -56.00 17.84 -11.27
C GLU A 242 -55.48 16.53 -10.70
N GLN A 243 -56.14 16.01 -9.66
CA GLN A 243 -55.77 14.74 -9.06
C GLN A 243 -56.02 13.55 -10.01
N GLU A 244 -57.13 13.57 -10.75
CA GLU A 244 -57.40 12.55 -11.79
C GLU A 244 -56.32 12.59 -12.88
N GLU A 245 -55.96 13.77 -13.38
CA GLU A 245 -54.94 13.92 -14.43
C GLU A 245 -53.55 13.47 -13.94
N ILE A 246 -53.22 13.79 -12.66
CA ILE A 246 -51.95 13.29 -12.04
C ILE A 246 -51.93 11.75 -12.04
N GLN A 247 -53.08 11.10 -11.72
CA GLN A 247 -53.13 9.63 -11.76
C GLN A 247 -52.95 9.09 -13.19
N VAL A 248 -53.50 9.76 -14.19
CA VAL A 248 -53.27 9.38 -15.62
C VAL A 248 -51.80 9.51 -15.98
N ILE A 249 -51.14 10.63 -15.64
CA ILE A 249 -49.72 10.83 -15.93
C ILE A 249 -48.89 9.76 -15.23
N LEU A 250 -49.19 9.42 -13.97
CA LEU A 250 -48.46 8.38 -13.25
C LEU A 250 -48.72 6.98 -13.85
N ALA A 251 -49.91 6.72 -14.36
CA ALA A 251 -50.23 5.48 -15.04
C ALA A 251 -49.46 5.34 -16.36
N ASP A 252 -49.42 6.38 -17.18
CA ASP A 252 -48.71 6.43 -18.44
C ASP A 252 -47.18 6.21 -18.23
N LEU A 253 -46.59 6.92 -17.27
CA LEU A 253 -45.18 6.74 -16.91
C LEU A 253 -44.91 5.31 -16.36
N SER A 254 -45.88 4.75 -15.63
CA SER A 254 -45.74 3.37 -15.12
C SER A 254 -45.82 2.35 -16.23
N GLU A 255 -46.73 2.55 -17.21
CA GLU A 255 -46.85 1.68 -18.40
C GLU A 255 -45.59 1.72 -19.26
N GLU A 256 -45.01 2.94 -19.48
CA GLU A 256 -43.76 3.08 -20.19
C GLU A 256 -42.60 2.40 -19.43
N THR A 257 -42.50 2.60 -18.11
CA THR A 257 -41.50 1.96 -17.24
C THR A 257 -41.64 0.43 -17.26
N ALA A 258 -42.86 -0.09 -17.32
CA ALA A 258 -43.14 -1.52 -17.36
C ALA A 258 -42.55 -2.23 -18.59
N GLN A 259 -42.38 -1.53 -19.72
CA GLN A 259 -41.74 -2.07 -20.90
C GLN A 259 -40.28 -2.44 -20.70
N TYR A 260 -39.60 -1.88 -19.70
CA TYR A 260 -38.17 -2.02 -19.41
C TYR A 260 -37.88 -2.72 -18.06
N ILE A 261 -38.80 -3.52 -17.55
CA ILE A 261 -38.67 -4.16 -16.23
C ILE A 261 -37.41 -5.05 -16.17
N GLU A 262 -37.10 -5.78 -17.21
CA GLU A 262 -35.96 -6.71 -17.24
C GLU A 262 -34.64 -5.97 -17.25
N GLU A 263 -34.54 -4.89 -18.00
CA GLU A 263 -33.36 -4.02 -18.08
C GLU A 263 -33.14 -3.31 -16.73
N ILE A 264 -34.19 -2.75 -16.12
CA ILE A 264 -34.12 -2.12 -14.80
C ILE A 264 -33.70 -3.14 -13.72
N ARG A 265 -34.19 -4.38 -13.81
CA ARG A 265 -33.80 -5.48 -12.92
C ARG A 265 -32.34 -5.89 -13.10
N ALA A 266 -31.87 -5.95 -14.35
CA ALA A 266 -30.48 -6.23 -14.68
C ALA A 266 -29.55 -5.14 -14.16
N ASP A 267 -29.88 -3.87 -14.38
CA ASP A 267 -29.14 -2.71 -13.85
C ASP A 267 -29.05 -2.75 -12.33
N TYR A 268 -30.18 -2.99 -11.66
CA TYR A 268 -30.20 -3.06 -10.20
C TYR A 268 -29.30 -4.17 -9.65
N ARG A 269 -29.28 -5.35 -10.31
CA ARG A 269 -28.39 -6.46 -9.94
C ARG A 269 -26.93 -6.10 -10.22
N ALA A 270 -26.62 -5.61 -11.42
CA ALA A 270 -25.25 -5.25 -11.81
C ALA A 270 -24.67 -4.15 -10.89
N LEU A 271 -25.44 -3.10 -10.57
CA LEU A 271 -25.04 -2.06 -9.64
C LEU A 271 -24.80 -2.60 -8.23
N THR A 272 -25.63 -3.53 -7.76
CA THR A 272 -25.50 -4.16 -6.46
C THR A 272 -24.25 -5.04 -6.38
N ASP A 273 -24.01 -5.84 -7.42
CA ASP A 273 -22.83 -6.71 -7.49
C ASP A 273 -21.54 -5.89 -7.61
N LEU A 274 -21.55 -4.83 -8.43
CA LEU A 274 -20.43 -3.89 -8.52
C LEU A 274 -20.15 -3.20 -7.20
N ASP A 275 -21.16 -2.70 -6.49
CA ASP A 275 -20.98 -2.07 -5.17
C ASP A 275 -20.33 -3.05 -4.18
N PHE A 276 -20.79 -4.30 -4.15
CA PHE A 276 -20.18 -5.34 -3.32
C PHE A 276 -18.73 -5.64 -3.71
N ILE A 277 -18.42 -5.71 -5.00
CA ILE A 277 -17.05 -5.94 -5.50
C ILE A 277 -16.16 -4.75 -5.17
N PHE A 278 -16.64 -3.52 -5.39
CA PHE A 278 -15.89 -2.30 -5.07
C PHE A 278 -15.71 -2.09 -3.57
N ALA A 279 -16.66 -2.51 -2.73
CA ALA A 279 -16.50 -2.51 -1.28
C ALA A 279 -15.31 -3.40 -0.85
N ARG A 280 -15.14 -4.60 -1.47
CA ARG A 280 -13.98 -5.46 -1.24
C ARG A 280 -12.67 -4.79 -1.68
N GLY A 281 -12.67 -4.15 -2.87
CA GLY A 281 -11.51 -3.40 -3.36
C GLY A 281 -11.16 -2.19 -2.48
N ALA A 282 -12.16 -1.46 -1.98
CA ALA A 282 -11.98 -0.33 -1.08
C ALA A 282 -11.44 -0.76 0.29
N LEU A 283 -11.94 -1.88 0.83
CA LEU A 283 -11.41 -2.47 2.06
C LEU A 283 -9.95 -2.89 1.88
N ALA A 284 -9.61 -3.53 0.74
CA ALA A 284 -8.23 -3.89 0.41
C ALA A 284 -7.31 -2.66 0.40
N LEU A 285 -7.76 -1.55 -0.17
CA LEU A 285 -7.00 -0.29 -0.19
C LEU A 285 -6.82 0.29 1.21
N SER A 286 -7.86 0.31 2.03
CA SER A 286 -7.82 0.87 3.39
C SER A 286 -6.87 0.11 4.30
N MET A 287 -6.78 -1.23 4.13
CA MET A 287 -5.90 -2.12 4.90
C MET A 287 -4.50 -2.28 4.27
N LYS A 288 -4.23 -1.68 3.11
CA LYS A 288 -3.02 -1.95 2.30
C LYS A 288 -2.87 -3.46 2.03
N GLY A 289 -3.99 -4.10 1.70
CA GLY A 289 -4.05 -5.53 1.46
C GLY A 289 -3.46 -5.93 0.11
N SER A 290 -2.84 -7.10 0.05
CA SER A 290 -2.39 -7.76 -1.17
C SER A 290 -3.23 -9.01 -1.46
N ARG A 291 -3.29 -9.40 -2.74
CA ARG A 291 -3.96 -10.62 -3.18
C ARG A 291 -3.15 -11.84 -2.72
N PRO A 292 -3.69 -12.76 -1.89
CA PRO A 292 -3.02 -14.01 -1.56
C PRO A 292 -3.10 -15.00 -2.72
N ILE A 293 -2.10 -15.89 -2.82
CA ILE A 293 -2.07 -17.02 -3.74
C ILE A 293 -2.66 -18.23 -3.02
N PHE A 294 -3.63 -18.92 -3.65
CA PHE A 294 -4.26 -20.09 -3.05
C PHE A 294 -3.66 -21.40 -3.53
N ASN A 295 -3.57 -22.37 -2.63
CA ASN A 295 -3.18 -23.76 -2.91
C ASN A 295 -4.09 -24.76 -2.18
N GLU A 296 -4.10 -26.03 -2.63
CA GLU A 296 -4.81 -27.15 -2.01
C GLU A 296 -3.87 -28.12 -1.27
N GLU A 297 -2.61 -27.70 -1.10
CA GLU A 297 -1.54 -28.53 -0.50
C GLU A 297 -1.34 -28.21 0.99
N ASN A 298 -2.30 -27.53 1.62
CA ASN A 298 -2.26 -27.11 3.02
C ASN A 298 -1.08 -26.19 3.37
N ARG A 299 -0.46 -25.49 2.38
CA ARG A 299 0.66 -24.57 2.63
C ARG A 299 0.17 -23.18 2.99
N ILE A 300 0.70 -22.62 4.05
CA ILE A 300 0.56 -21.23 4.46
C ILE A 300 1.93 -20.59 4.44
N HIS A 301 2.08 -19.49 3.72
CA HIS A 301 3.28 -18.64 3.76
C HIS A 301 2.84 -17.18 3.80
N ILE A 302 2.65 -16.64 4.98
CA ILE A 302 2.30 -15.25 5.21
C ILE A 302 3.59 -14.44 5.37
N ARG A 303 3.77 -13.43 4.53
CA ARG A 303 4.92 -12.51 4.56
C ARG A 303 4.48 -11.17 5.14
N GLU A 304 5.15 -10.72 6.19
CA GLU A 304 4.90 -9.42 6.83
C GLU A 304 3.40 -9.14 7.10
N GLY A 305 2.67 -10.15 7.58
CA GLY A 305 1.25 -10.05 7.86
C GLY A 305 0.97 -9.13 9.05
N ARG A 306 0.05 -8.19 8.89
CA ARG A 306 -0.39 -7.24 9.92
C ARG A 306 -1.82 -7.53 10.32
N HIS A 307 -2.09 -7.70 11.61
CA HIS A 307 -3.46 -7.94 12.07
C HIS A 307 -4.38 -6.77 11.73
N PRO A 308 -5.46 -6.98 10.93
CA PRO A 308 -6.24 -5.88 10.32
C PRO A 308 -7.02 -5.02 11.32
N LEU A 309 -7.25 -5.52 12.54
CA LEU A 309 -7.98 -4.80 13.60
C LEU A 309 -7.05 -4.03 14.56
N LEU A 310 -5.73 -4.10 14.37
CA LEU A 310 -4.77 -3.30 15.13
C LEU A 310 -4.43 -2.00 14.38
N ASP A 311 -3.93 -1.00 15.14
CA ASP A 311 -3.52 0.27 14.56
C ASP A 311 -2.39 0.06 13.53
N PRO A 312 -2.59 0.44 12.27
CA PRO A 312 -1.61 0.26 11.19
C PRO A 312 -0.24 0.93 11.45
N LYS A 313 -0.17 1.90 12.38
CA LYS A 313 1.07 2.62 12.73
C LYS A 313 1.92 1.88 13.75
N THR A 314 1.30 1.07 14.58
CA THR A 314 1.96 0.40 15.72
C THR A 314 2.03 -1.10 15.56
N VAL A 315 1.22 -1.70 14.69
CA VAL A 315 1.20 -3.15 14.45
C VAL A 315 2.53 -3.62 13.87
N VAL A 316 3.12 -4.62 14.52
CA VAL A 316 4.35 -5.26 14.04
C VAL A 316 3.99 -6.39 13.09
N PRO A 317 4.57 -6.42 11.88
CA PRO A 317 4.32 -7.48 10.92
C PRO A 317 4.91 -8.81 11.38
N ILE A 318 4.21 -9.92 11.11
CA ILE A 318 4.67 -11.28 11.37
C ILE A 318 4.84 -12.05 10.06
N THR A 319 5.87 -12.88 9.98
CA THR A 319 6.04 -13.83 8.89
C THR A 319 5.81 -15.23 9.44
N VAL A 320 4.91 -16.00 8.79
CA VAL A 320 4.51 -17.33 9.25
C VAL A 320 4.55 -18.31 8.10
N THR A 321 5.20 -19.45 8.32
CA THR A 321 5.16 -20.61 7.41
C THR A 321 4.53 -21.79 8.12
N LEU A 322 3.74 -22.60 7.43
CA LEU A 322 3.13 -23.83 7.92
C LEU A 322 2.71 -24.71 6.74
N GLY A 323 2.86 -26.02 6.84
CA GLY A 323 2.40 -26.99 5.85
C GLY A 323 3.44 -27.36 4.77
N GLU A 324 4.66 -26.82 4.81
CA GLU A 324 5.75 -27.18 3.91
C GLU A 324 6.76 -28.10 4.60
N ASP A 325 7.65 -27.57 5.44
CA ASP A 325 8.63 -28.34 6.19
C ASP A 325 8.03 -28.98 7.46
N PHE A 326 6.99 -28.38 8.00
CA PHE A 326 6.29 -28.80 9.22
C PHE A 326 4.79 -28.47 9.13
N ASN A 327 3.96 -29.34 9.71
CA ASN A 327 2.51 -29.13 9.79
C ASN A 327 2.03 -28.71 11.18
N LEU A 328 2.94 -28.67 12.16
CA LEU A 328 2.64 -28.26 13.53
C LEU A 328 3.63 -27.19 14.00
N LEU A 329 3.10 -26.02 14.39
CA LEU A 329 3.88 -24.91 14.92
C LEU A 329 3.51 -24.64 16.38
N ILE A 330 4.49 -24.76 17.29
CA ILE A 330 4.32 -24.53 18.74
C ILE A 330 4.91 -23.14 19.07
N VAL A 331 4.03 -22.20 19.43
CA VAL A 331 4.41 -20.81 19.73
C VAL A 331 4.55 -20.62 21.24
N THR A 332 5.73 -20.20 21.66
CA THR A 332 6.09 -20.01 23.07
C THR A 332 6.41 -18.54 23.37
N GLY A 333 6.59 -18.18 24.63
CA GLY A 333 6.91 -16.81 25.06
C GLY A 333 5.88 -16.24 26.07
N PRO A 334 6.05 -15.00 26.55
CA PRO A 334 5.15 -14.37 27.51
C PRO A 334 3.77 -14.08 26.90
N ASN A 335 2.72 -14.04 27.73
CA ASN A 335 1.34 -13.76 27.26
C ASN A 335 1.22 -12.39 26.57
N THR A 336 1.94 -11.41 27.06
CA THR A 336 2.01 -10.05 26.50
C THR A 336 2.77 -9.98 25.18
N GLY A 337 3.46 -11.05 24.74
CA GLY A 337 4.33 -11.10 23.55
C GLY A 337 3.60 -11.14 22.21
N GLY A 338 2.27 -11.32 22.20
CA GLY A 338 1.49 -11.36 20.93
C GLY A 338 1.18 -12.77 20.42
N LYS A 339 1.36 -13.82 21.22
CA LYS A 339 1.05 -15.22 20.84
C LYS A 339 -0.38 -15.39 20.29
N THR A 340 -1.37 -14.99 21.08
CA THR A 340 -2.79 -15.04 20.71
C THR A 340 -3.08 -14.25 19.43
N VAL A 341 -2.47 -13.07 19.29
CA VAL A 341 -2.64 -12.22 18.10
C VAL A 341 -2.05 -12.90 16.86
N SER A 342 -0.88 -13.56 16.98
CA SER A 342 -0.26 -14.28 15.87
C SER A 342 -1.15 -15.40 15.33
N ILE A 343 -1.70 -16.23 16.23
CA ILE A 343 -2.63 -17.30 15.85
C ILE A 343 -3.91 -16.75 15.23
N LYS A 344 -4.50 -15.71 15.85
CA LYS A 344 -5.70 -15.05 15.31
C LYS A 344 -5.43 -14.46 13.92
N THR A 345 -4.24 -13.89 13.70
CA THR A 345 -3.87 -13.32 12.39
C THR A 345 -3.90 -14.39 11.31
N VAL A 346 -3.27 -15.54 11.54
CA VAL A 346 -3.24 -16.66 10.58
C VAL A 346 -4.66 -17.15 10.26
N GLY A 347 -5.44 -17.45 11.31
CA GLY A 347 -6.83 -17.91 11.12
C GLY A 347 -7.71 -16.90 10.40
N LEU A 348 -7.61 -15.62 10.78
CA LEU A 348 -8.37 -14.54 10.17
C LEU A 348 -7.99 -14.33 8.71
N PHE A 349 -6.69 -14.42 8.36
CA PHE A 349 -6.25 -14.30 6.97
C PHE A 349 -6.77 -15.43 6.09
N CYS A 350 -6.80 -16.66 6.59
CA CYS A 350 -7.41 -17.78 5.87
C CYS A 350 -8.91 -17.53 5.63
N LEU A 351 -9.66 -17.04 6.65
CA LEU A 351 -11.07 -16.70 6.48
C LEU A 351 -11.29 -15.55 5.50
N MET A 352 -10.51 -14.47 5.61
CA MET A 352 -10.57 -13.32 4.71
C MET A 352 -10.25 -13.72 3.27
N GLY A 353 -9.14 -14.42 3.07
CA GLY A 353 -8.72 -14.86 1.75
C GLY A 353 -9.74 -15.80 1.10
N GLN A 354 -10.27 -16.79 1.81
CA GLN A 354 -11.32 -17.69 1.33
C GLN A 354 -12.66 -16.99 1.08
N ALA A 355 -12.86 -15.78 1.60
CA ALA A 355 -14.01 -14.93 1.29
C ALA A 355 -13.76 -14.00 0.08
N GLY A 356 -12.62 -14.09 -0.59
CA GLY A 356 -12.26 -13.22 -1.70
C GLY A 356 -11.77 -11.83 -1.29
N LEU A 357 -11.43 -11.64 0.00
CA LEU A 357 -10.84 -10.41 0.51
C LEU A 357 -9.31 -10.47 0.40
N HIS A 358 -8.69 -9.34 0.08
CA HIS A 358 -7.24 -9.19 0.20
C HIS A 358 -6.83 -9.16 1.67
N ILE A 359 -5.60 -9.59 1.97
CA ILE A 359 -5.04 -9.63 3.31
C ILE A 359 -3.95 -8.57 3.48
N PRO A 360 -3.84 -7.91 4.63
CA PRO A 360 -2.77 -6.95 4.90
C PRO A 360 -1.43 -7.65 5.16
N ALA A 361 -0.85 -8.20 4.10
CA ALA A 361 0.41 -8.94 4.10
C ALA A 361 1.28 -8.55 2.91
N GLY A 362 2.53 -8.96 2.90
CA GLY A 362 3.44 -8.75 1.78
C GLY A 362 3.01 -9.54 0.53
N ASP A 363 3.39 -9.03 -0.63
CA ASP A 363 3.10 -9.68 -1.92
C ASP A 363 3.60 -11.13 -1.96
N ARG A 364 2.90 -11.98 -2.72
CA ARG A 364 3.17 -13.41 -2.84
C ARG A 364 3.00 -14.17 -1.52
N SER A 365 2.15 -13.70 -0.61
CA SER A 365 1.71 -14.52 0.50
C SER A 365 0.82 -15.64 -0.01
N GLU A 366 1.02 -16.87 0.49
CA GLU A 366 0.28 -18.06 0.09
C GLU A 366 -0.63 -18.50 1.23
N LEU A 367 -1.84 -18.92 0.88
CA LEU A 367 -2.83 -19.48 1.80
C LEU A 367 -3.38 -20.78 1.24
N ALA A 368 -3.65 -21.74 2.11
CA ALA A 368 -4.34 -22.97 1.73
C ALA A 368 -5.86 -22.80 1.78
N VAL A 369 -6.56 -23.59 0.99
CA VAL A 369 -8.02 -23.72 1.07
C VAL A 369 -8.37 -24.75 2.13
N PHE A 370 -8.86 -24.30 3.28
CA PHE A 370 -9.31 -25.17 4.36
C PHE A 370 -10.81 -25.40 4.30
N HIS A 371 -11.24 -26.67 4.43
CA HIS A 371 -12.66 -27.02 4.55
C HIS A 371 -13.24 -26.50 5.87
N GLN A 372 -12.49 -26.65 6.95
CA GLN A 372 -12.83 -26.17 8.29
C GLN A 372 -11.63 -25.51 8.97
N ILE A 373 -11.92 -24.47 9.71
CA ILE A 373 -10.96 -23.84 10.62
C ILE A 373 -11.54 -23.99 12.02
N TYR A 374 -10.78 -24.61 12.92
CA TYR A 374 -11.15 -24.79 14.31
C TYR A 374 -10.26 -23.89 15.18
N ALA A 375 -10.89 -23.17 16.09
CA ALA A 375 -10.19 -22.28 17.01
C ALA A 375 -10.64 -22.55 18.46
N ASP A 376 -9.67 -22.87 19.29
CA ASP A 376 -9.83 -22.88 20.74
C ASP A 376 -8.99 -21.72 21.30
N ILE A 377 -9.59 -20.53 21.31
CA ILE A 377 -8.97 -19.25 21.65
C ILE A 377 -9.88 -18.50 22.62
N GLY A 378 -9.27 -17.85 23.62
CA GLY A 378 -9.91 -16.97 24.58
C GLY A 378 -10.38 -17.64 25.85
N ASP A 379 -10.34 -16.89 26.95
CA ASP A 379 -10.87 -17.29 28.25
C ASP A 379 -12.40 -17.18 28.23
N GLU A 380 -13.09 -18.29 28.40
CA GLU A 380 -14.54 -18.28 28.68
C GLU A 380 -14.79 -17.87 30.15
N GLN A 381 -14.36 -16.63 30.50
CA GLN A 381 -14.65 -16.02 31.81
C GLN A 381 -16.08 -15.49 31.90
N SER A 382 -17.06 -16.17 31.36
CA SER A 382 -18.45 -15.83 31.60
C SER A 382 -18.87 -16.43 32.95
N ILE A 383 -19.21 -15.55 33.89
CA ILE A 383 -19.71 -15.89 35.23
C ILE A 383 -20.93 -16.83 35.18
N GLU A 384 -21.57 -16.97 34.04
CA GLU A 384 -22.79 -17.78 33.82
C GLU A 384 -22.52 -19.27 33.54
N GLN A 385 -21.28 -19.68 33.22
CA GLN A 385 -20.93 -21.08 32.97
C GLN A 385 -20.07 -21.62 34.12
N SER A 386 -20.68 -22.44 34.94
CA SER A 386 -20.10 -23.12 36.14
C SER A 386 -19.06 -24.20 35.81
N LEU A 387 -18.63 -24.37 34.56
CA LEU A 387 -17.59 -25.32 34.16
C LEU A 387 -16.21 -24.67 34.34
N SER A 388 -15.26 -25.41 34.89
CA SER A 388 -13.86 -25.01 34.93
C SER A 388 -13.35 -24.67 33.53
N THR A 389 -12.49 -23.63 33.40
CA THR A 389 -11.89 -23.22 32.15
C THR A 389 -11.33 -24.37 31.33
N PHE A 390 -10.63 -25.31 32.03
CA PHE A 390 -10.11 -26.54 31.42
C PHE A 390 -11.21 -27.42 30.80
N SER A 391 -12.35 -27.59 31.49
CA SER A 391 -13.44 -28.46 31.00
C SER A 391 -14.12 -27.89 29.76
N SER A 392 -14.26 -26.55 29.66
CA SER A 392 -14.84 -25.90 28.48
C SER A 392 -13.93 -25.99 27.27
N HIS A 393 -12.63 -25.77 27.42
CA HIS A 393 -11.62 -25.98 26.38
C HIS A 393 -11.65 -27.45 25.90
N MET A 394 -11.62 -28.40 26.83
CA MET A 394 -11.62 -29.82 26.49
C MET A 394 -12.89 -30.25 25.77
N THR A 395 -14.06 -29.76 26.18
CA THR A 395 -15.33 -30.03 25.49
C THR A 395 -15.31 -29.50 24.05
N ASN A 396 -14.74 -28.32 23.83
CA ASN A 396 -14.58 -27.74 22.52
C ASN A 396 -13.64 -28.60 21.66
N ILE A 397 -12.48 -28.97 22.18
CA ILE A 397 -11.48 -29.82 21.53
C ILE A 397 -12.10 -31.16 21.12
N VAL A 398 -12.78 -31.87 22.02
CA VAL A 398 -13.47 -33.13 21.74
C VAL A 398 -14.53 -32.97 20.63
N SER A 399 -15.20 -31.82 20.58
CA SER A 399 -16.26 -31.59 19.60
C SER A 399 -15.72 -31.49 18.15
N PHE A 400 -14.54 -30.92 17.97
CA PHE A 400 -13.96 -30.78 16.62
C PHE A 400 -13.04 -31.95 16.26
N LEU A 401 -12.35 -32.61 17.18
CA LEU A 401 -11.57 -33.82 16.91
C LEU A 401 -12.40 -34.94 16.23
N LYS A 402 -13.72 -34.96 16.44
CA LYS A 402 -14.65 -35.89 15.76
C LYS A 402 -14.98 -35.51 14.33
N LYS A 403 -14.69 -34.26 13.90
CA LYS A 403 -15.12 -33.69 12.60
C LYS A 403 -13.97 -33.22 11.73
N ILE A 404 -12.77 -33.33 12.27
CA ILE A 404 -11.56 -32.83 11.61
C ILE A 404 -11.20 -33.72 10.43
N ASP A 405 -10.69 -33.14 9.35
CA ASP A 405 -10.17 -33.79 8.17
C ASP A 405 -8.77 -33.27 7.82
N SER A 406 -8.13 -33.87 6.83
CA SER A 406 -6.78 -33.50 6.38
C SER A 406 -6.67 -32.07 5.83
N HIS A 407 -7.79 -31.45 5.45
CA HIS A 407 -7.87 -30.06 4.97
C HIS A 407 -8.44 -29.12 6.04
N SER A 408 -8.14 -29.40 7.30
CA SER A 408 -8.52 -28.58 8.43
C SER A 408 -7.33 -27.78 8.97
N LEU A 409 -7.59 -26.55 9.45
CA LEU A 409 -6.64 -25.76 10.24
C LEU A 409 -7.11 -25.73 11.69
N VAL A 410 -6.21 -26.05 12.62
CA VAL A 410 -6.50 -26.05 14.06
C VAL A 410 -5.63 -25.02 14.77
N LEU A 411 -6.28 -24.21 15.58
CA LEU A 411 -5.65 -23.10 16.30
C LEU A 411 -5.96 -23.23 17.79
N PHE A 412 -4.92 -23.43 18.59
CA PHE A 412 -5.00 -23.53 20.04
C PHE A 412 -4.32 -22.36 20.72
N ASP A 413 -5.02 -21.70 21.63
CA ASP A 413 -4.40 -20.73 22.52
C ASP A 413 -4.33 -21.31 23.94
N GLU A 414 -3.14 -21.34 24.53
CA GLU A 414 -2.84 -21.92 25.84
C GLU A 414 -3.38 -23.35 26.00
N LEU A 415 -3.02 -24.26 25.09
CA LEU A 415 -3.52 -25.63 25.04
C LEU A 415 -3.35 -26.35 26.37
N CYS A 416 -4.45 -26.89 26.89
CA CYS A 416 -4.55 -27.63 28.16
C CYS A 416 -4.15 -26.83 29.42
N ALA A 417 -4.17 -25.48 29.36
CA ALA A 417 -3.99 -24.67 30.57
C ALA A 417 -5.15 -24.87 31.58
N GLY A 418 -4.90 -24.58 32.86
CA GLY A 418 -5.91 -24.59 33.90
C GLY A 418 -6.10 -25.94 34.60
N THR A 419 -5.17 -26.89 34.41
CA THR A 419 -5.06 -28.14 35.17
C THR A 419 -3.65 -28.32 35.77
N ASP A 420 -3.34 -29.47 36.36
CA ASP A 420 -1.97 -29.80 36.80
C ASP A 420 -1.00 -29.66 35.62
N PRO A 421 0.13 -28.94 35.76
CA PRO A 421 1.04 -28.69 34.67
C PRO A 421 1.57 -29.95 33.99
N THR A 422 1.87 -31.00 34.74
CA THR A 422 2.42 -32.27 34.23
C THR A 422 1.38 -33.04 33.41
N GLU A 423 0.13 -33.13 33.95
CA GLU A 423 -0.99 -33.76 33.26
C GLU A 423 -1.39 -32.93 32.00
N GLY A 424 -1.43 -31.62 32.14
CA GLY A 424 -1.75 -30.70 31.05
C GLY A 424 -0.74 -30.80 29.90
N ALA A 425 0.56 -30.84 30.20
CA ALA A 425 1.60 -31.00 29.20
C ALA A 425 1.51 -32.36 28.48
N ALA A 426 1.32 -33.46 29.23
CA ALA A 426 1.19 -34.79 28.65
C ALA A 426 -0.03 -34.89 27.72
N LEU A 427 -1.18 -34.32 28.12
CA LEU A 427 -2.39 -34.30 27.32
C LEU A 427 -2.24 -33.45 26.06
N ALA A 428 -1.61 -32.28 26.19
CA ALA A 428 -1.33 -31.41 25.06
C ALA A 428 -0.42 -32.11 24.03
N ILE A 429 0.66 -32.76 24.45
CA ILE A 429 1.55 -33.55 23.58
C ILE A 429 0.75 -34.66 22.88
N ALA A 430 -0.11 -35.38 23.58
CA ALA A 430 -0.92 -36.45 23.00
C ALA A 430 -1.88 -35.94 21.93
N ILE A 431 -2.57 -34.82 22.18
CA ILE A 431 -3.48 -34.16 21.21
C ILE A 431 -2.70 -33.69 19.99
N LEU A 432 -1.59 -32.96 20.18
CA LEU A 432 -0.79 -32.43 19.10
C LEU A 432 -0.14 -33.54 18.26
N SER A 433 0.35 -34.61 18.91
CA SER A 433 0.90 -35.78 18.23
C SER A 433 -0.15 -36.47 17.36
N HIS A 434 -1.37 -36.60 17.84
CA HIS A 434 -2.48 -37.17 17.08
C HIS A 434 -2.80 -36.34 15.81
N LEU A 435 -2.88 -35.00 15.94
CA LEU A 435 -3.12 -34.10 14.82
C LEU A 435 -1.96 -34.09 13.80
N HIS A 436 -0.71 -34.09 14.34
CA HIS A 436 0.49 -34.14 13.51
C HIS A 436 0.56 -35.42 12.67
N GLN A 437 0.30 -36.58 13.28
CA GLN A 437 0.28 -37.88 12.58
C GLN A 437 -0.79 -37.96 11.48
N GLN A 438 -1.87 -37.21 11.60
CA GLN A 438 -2.91 -37.07 10.56
C GLN A 438 -2.57 -36.03 9.50
N GLY A 439 -1.44 -35.37 9.57
CA GLY A 439 -1.03 -34.32 8.62
C GLY A 439 -1.83 -33.01 8.71
N ILE A 440 -2.52 -32.78 9.84
CA ILE A 440 -3.39 -31.61 10.01
C ILE A 440 -2.57 -30.37 10.36
N CYS A 441 -2.76 -29.30 9.62
CA CYS A 441 -2.14 -28.01 9.91
C CYS A 441 -2.59 -27.48 11.27
N THR A 442 -1.64 -27.29 12.18
CA THR A 442 -1.94 -26.93 13.57
C THR A 442 -0.99 -25.83 14.06
N MET A 443 -1.54 -24.82 14.73
CA MET A 443 -0.77 -23.86 15.54
C MET A 443 -1.24 -23.92 16.99
N ALA A 444 -0.32 -23.99 17.92
CA ALA A 444 -0.63 -24.03 19.34
C ALA A 444 0.26 -23.07 20.13
N THR A 445 -0.32 -22.31 21.06
CA THR A 445 0.47 -21.59 22.05
C THR A 445 0.53 -22.37 23.35
N THR A 446 1.63 -22.23 24.04
CA THR A 446 1.83 -22.90 25.33
C THR A 446 2.84 -22.19 26.22
N HIS A 447 2.77 -22.51 27.51
CA HIS A 447 3.78 -22.17 28.52
C HIS A 447 4.58 -23.38 29.00
N TYR A 448 4.20 -24.60 28.55
CA TYR A 448 4.84 -25.85 29.00
C TYR A 448 6.21 -26.04 28.33
N SER A 449 7.25 -26.27 29.13
CA SER A 449 8.60 -26.52 28.62
C SER A 449 8.70 -27.86 27.89
N GLU A 450 7.91 -28.86 28.28
CA GLU A 450 7.81 -30.17 27.66
C GLU A 450 7.41 -30.10 26.18
N LEU A 451 6.53 -29.15 25.81
CA LEU A 451 6.13 -28.96 24.43
C LEU A 451 7.25 -28.37 23.58
N LYS A 452 8.13 -27.55 24.19
CA LYS A 452 9.34 -27.04 23.48
C LYS A 452 10.27 -28.21 23.12
N VAL A 453 10.49 -29.14 24.09
CA VAL A 453 11.29 -30.36 23.89
C VAL A 453 10.65 -31.25 22.82
N TYR A 454 9.33 -31.43 22.89
CA TYR A 454 8.58 -32.23 21.90
C TYR A 454 8.80 -31.72 20.50
N ALA A 455 8.73 -30.39 20.28
CA ALA A 455 8.97 -29.79 18.97
C ALA A 455 10.42 -29.92 18.49
N LEU A 456 11.41 -29.89 19.39
CA LEU A 456 12.82 -30.09 19.02
C LEU A 456 13.13 -31.56 18.67
N SER A 457 12.40 -32.52 19.23
CA SER A 457 12.64 -33.95 19.05
C SER A 457 11.79 -34.63 17.98
N THR A 458 10.77 -33.96 17.47
CA THR A 458 9.80 -34.55 16.52
C THR A 458 9.92 -33.91 15.14
N PRO A 459 10.35 -34.65 14.10
CA PRO A 459 10.38 -34.15 12.74
C PRO A 459 8.99 -33.69 12.25
N GLY A 460 8.89 -32.54 11.56
CA GLY A 460 7.62 -31.98 11.10
C GLY A 460 6.85 -31.18 12.14
N VAL A 461 7.44 -31.00 13.34
CA VAL A 461 6.97 -30.09 14.38
C VAL A 461 8.02 -29.01 14.59
N GLU A 462 7.62 -27.76 14.62
CA GLU A 462 8.56 -26.63 14.75
C GLU A 462 8.19 -25.74 15.95
N ASN A 463 9.22 -25.17 16.58
CA ASN A 463 9.06 -24.16 17.60
C ASN A 463 8.98 -22.76 17.00
N ALA A 464 8.24 -21.87 17.64
CA ALA A 464 8.34 -20.44 17.43
C ALA A 464 8.29 -19.69 18.75
N CYS A 465 8.89 -18.50 18.79
CA CYS A 465 8.77 -17.62 19.94
C CYS A 465 8.31 -16.22 19.54
N CYS A 466 7.51 -15.60 20.42
CA CYS A 466 7.28 -14.17 20.36
C CYS A 466 8.43 -13.47 21.09
N GLU A 467 9.19 -12.67 20.32
CA GLU A 467 10.36 -11.97 20.84
C GLU A 467 9.99 -10.98 21.95
N PHE A 468 10.76 -10.95 23.02
CA PHE A 468 10.59 -10.07 24.15
C PHE A 468 11.91 -9.37 24.47
N ASP A 469 11.90 -8.04 24.53
CA ASP A 469 13.09 -7.27 24.92
C ASP A 469 13.18 -7.17 26.42
N VAL A 470 14.13 -7.91 26.99
CA VAL A 470 14.41 -7.91 28.43
C VAL A 470 14.99 -6.57 28.91
N GLN A 471 15.62 -5.77 28.02
CA GLN A 471 16.19 -4.47 28.41
C GLN A 471 15.10 -3.42 28.63
N SER A 472 14.15 -3.31 27.73
CA SER A 472 13.03 -2.37 27.82
C SER A 472 11.81 -2.91 28.57
N LEU A 473 11.76 -4.20 28.91
CA LEU A 473 10.58 -4.94 29.43
C LEU A 473 9.36 -4.80 28.52
N ARG A 474 9.58 -4.72 27.22
CA ARG A 474 8.50 -4.59 26.22
C ARG A 474 8.53 -5.74 25.22
N PRO A 475 7.36 -6.23 24.82
CA PRO A 475 7.30 -7.16 23.71
C PRO A 475 7.69 -6.43 22.41
N THR A 476 8.44 -7.11 21.55
CA THR A 476 8.72 -6.60 20.19
C THR A 476 7.64 -7.01 19.22
N TYR A 477 6.78 -7.98 19.61
CA TYR A 477 5.72 -8.59 18.81
C TYR A 477 6.21 -9.34 17.55
N ARG A 478 7.52 -9.55 17.39
CA ARG A 478 8.08 -10.32 16.27
C ARG A 478 7.95 -11.82 16.57
N LEU A 479 7.55 -12.58 15.56
CA LEU A 479 7.47 -14.04 15.62
C LEU A 479 8.73 -14.64 14.99
N LEU A 480 9.50 -15.41 15.77
CA LEU A 480 10.73 -16.06 15.34
C LEU A 480 10.45 -17.57 15.26
N ILE A 481 10.42 -18.13 14.04
CA ILE A 481 10.18 -19.55 13.80
C ILE A 481 11.51 -20.33 13.92
N GLY A 482 11.45 -21.54 14.47
CA GLY A 482 12.58 -22.44 14.66
C GLY A 482 13.37 -22.18 15.95
N ILE A 483 12.84 -21.33 16.85
CA ILE A 483 13.43 -21.09 18.15
C ILE A 483 12.35 -21.26 19.22
N PRO A 484 12.58 -22.07 20.25
CA PRO A 484 11.74 -22.08 21.43
C PRO A 484 11.99 -20.82 22.28
N GLY A 485 10.91 -20.21 22.78
CA GLY A 485 11.01 -19.01 23.62
C GLY A 485 11.59 -19.32 25.01
N LYS A 486 12.42 -18.41 25.49
CA LYS A 486 12.98 -18.44 26.86
C LYS A 486 11.96 -17.92 27.87
N SER A 487 11.97 -18.49 29.06
CA SER A 487 11.28 -17.95 30.21
C SER A 487 12.07 -16.74 30.76
N ASN A 488 11.46 -15.58 30.85
CA ASN A 488 12.08 -14.34 31.32
C ASN A 488 11.54 -13.90 32.70
N ALA A 489 10.86 -14.81 33.43
CA ALA A 489 10.18 -14.48 34.68
C ALA A 489 11.11 -13.85 35.74
N PHE A 490 12.29 -14.40 35.97
CA PHE A 490 13.26 -13.84 36.93
C PHE A 490 13.79 -12.47 36.50
N ALA A 491 14.14 -12.29 35.22
CA ALA A 491 14.63 -11.04 34.72
C ALA A 491 13.57 -9.94 34.78
N ILE A 492 12.32 -10.28 34.49
CA ILE A 492 11.17 -9.39 34.59
C ILE A 492 10.91 -9.01 36.05
N SER A 493 10.89 -10.02 36.97
CA SER A 493 10.63 -9.79 38.39
C SER A 493 11.71 -8.92 39.07
N GLY A 494 12.96 -9.12 38.73
CA GLY A 494 14.07 -8.31 39.25
C GLY A 494 13.93 -6.84 38.78
N LYS A 495 13.63 -6.61 37.51
CA LYS A 495 13.42 -5.24 37.01
C LYS A 495 12.15 -4.57 37.54
N LEU A 496 11.14 -5.34 37.92
CA LEU A 496 9.93 -4.83 38.59
C LEU A 496 10.15 -4.52 40.06
N GLY A 497 11.34 -4.86 40.59
CA GLY A 497 11.73 -4.50 41.95
C GLY A 497 11.59 -5.65 42.96
N LEU A 498 11.44 -6.92 42.51
CA LEU A 498 11.51 -8.04 43.41
C LEU A 498 12.96 -8.16 43.97
N PRO A 499 13.16 -8.20 45.28
CA PRO A 499 14.50 -8.33 45.85
C PRO A 499 15.29 -9.54 45.34
N ASP A 500 16.59 -9.33 45.08
CA ASP A 500 17.46 -10.34 44.49
C ASP A 500 17.52 -11.63 45.30
N PHE A 501 17.50 -11.53 46.64
CA PHE A 501 17.53 -12.70 47.50
C PHE A 501 16.32 -13.64 47.33
N ILE A 502 15.14 -13.08 46.93
CA ILE A 502 13.94 -13.89 46.62
C ILE A 502 14.11 -14.55 45.26
N ILE A 503 14.73 -13.86 44.31
CA ILE A 503 15.01 -14.41 42.99
C ILE A 503 16.05 -15.52 43.06
N ASP A 504 17.07 -15.35 43.88
CA ASP A 504 18.13 -16.34 44.07
C ASP A 504 17.59 -17.59 44.78
N ASP A 505 16.77 -17.42 45.84
CA ASP A 505 16.09 -18.55 46.52
C ASP A 505 15.16 -19.30 45.52
N ALA A 506 14.49 -18.59 44.65
CA ALA A 506 13.66 -19.20 43.61
C ALA A 506 14.48 -19.97 42.57
N ARG A 507 15.66 -19.46 42.17
CA ARG A 507 16.59 -20.15 41.28
C ARG A 507 17.14 -21.44 41.91
N GLU A 508 17.50 -21.40 43.17
CA GLU A 508 18.02 -22.58 43.88
C GLU A 508 16.99 -23.73 43.97
N ARG A 509 15.70 -23.43 43.81
CA ARG A 509 14.62 -24.42 43.79
C ARG A 509 14.39 -25.05 42.41
N LEU A 510 14.99 -24.51 41.33
CA LEU A 510 14.98 -25.13 40.00
C LEU A 510 15.99 -26.29 39.95
N THR A 511 15.70 -27.30 39.14
CA THR A 511 16.63 -28.43 38.93
C THR A 511 17.79 -27.98 38.02
N GLU A 512 18.99 -28.57 38.18
CA GLU A 512 20.16 -28.30 37.31
C GLU A 512 19.85 -28.57 35.83
N GLN A 513 18.97 -29.52 35.53
CA GLN A 513 18.56 -29.83 34.16
C GLN A 513 17.71 -28.70 33.52
N ASP A 514 16.83 -28.10 34.31
CA ASP A 514 15.99 -26.96 33.84
C ASP A 514 16.85 -25.74 33.56
N ILE A 515 17.84 -25.46 34.40
CA ILE A 515 18.77 -24.32 34.23
C ILE A 515 19.64 -24.51 32.96
N SER A 516 20.23 -25.70 32.80
CA SER A 516 21.08 -26.02 31.64
C SER A 516 20.29 -25.93 30.30
N PHE A 517 19.04 -26.39 30.29
CA PHE A 517 18.18 -26.31 29.12
C PHE A 517 17.78 -24.86 28.77
N GLU A 518 17.42 -24.04 29.74
CA GLU A 518 17.09 -22.62 29.53
C GLU A 518 18.32 -21.81 29.04
N ASP A 519 19.55 -22.14 29.50
CA ASP A 519 20.77 -21.49 29.02
C ASP A 519 21.08 -21.87 27.57
N LEU A 520 20.92 -23.14 27.19
CA LEU A 520 21.05 -23.57 25.77
C LEU A 520 20.04 -22.88 24.86
N LEU A 521 18.80 -22.72 25.30
CA LEU A 521 17.78 -21.99 24.57
C LEU A 521 18.15 -20.51 24.39
N ALA A 522 18.78 -19.88 25.41
CA ALA A 522 19.25 -18.49 25.32
C ALA A 522 20.32 -18.30 24.24
N ASP A 523 21.27 -19.23 24.16
CA ASP A 523 22.33 -19.18 23.15
C ASP A 523 21.77 -19.40 21.72
N LEU A 524 20.81 -20.31 21.56
CA LEU A 524 20.12 -20.54 20.28
C LEU A 524 19.32 -19.31 19.85
N GLU A 525 18.55 -18.69 20.76
CA GLU A 525 17.78 -17.48 20.48
C GLU A 525 18.70 -16.33 20.05
N THR A 526 19.81 -16.13 20.78
CA THR A 526 20.79 -15.08 20.47
C THR A 526 21.44 -15.28 19.10
N SER A 527 21.86 -16.51 18.80
CA SER A 527 22.48 -16.87 17.52
C SER A 527 21.51 -16.65 16.35
N LYS A 528 20.27 -17.10 16.48
CA LYS A 528 19.28 -16.95 15.40
C LYS A 528 18.81 -15.51 15.21
N ARG A 529 18.68 -14.75 16.30
CA ARG A 529 18.42 -13.30 16.24
C ARG A 529 19.50 -12.57 15.45
N THR A 530 20.76 -12.95 15.64
CA THR A 530 21.88 -12.40 14.85
C THR A 530 21.76 -12.77 13.39
N ILE A 531 21.45 -14.03 13.08
CA ILE A 531 21.26 -14.53 11.71
C ILE A 531 20.08 -13.82 11.03
N GLU A 532 18.96 -13.61 11.72
CA GLU A 532 17.81 -12.91 11.14
C GLU A 532 18.11 -11.45 10.85
N LYS A 533 18.80 -10.77 11.77
CA LYS A 533 19.25 -9.39 11.57
C LYS A 533 20.18 -9.27 10.35
N GLU A 534 21.13 -10.20 10.22
CA GLU A 534 22.02 -10.26 9.06
C GLU A 534 21.24 -10.55 7.77
N ARG A 535 20.22 -11.39 7.80
CA ARG A 535 19.33 -11.66 6.65
C ARG A 535 18.54 -10.41 6.23
N GLU A 536 18.02 -9.64 7.19
CA GLU A 536 17.33 -8.37 6.91
C GLU A 536 18.29 -7.34 6.26
N GLU A 537 19.51 -7.23 6.79
CA GLU A 537 20.54 -6.36 6.21
C GLU A 537 20.92 -6.81 4.78
N ILE A 538 21.08 -8.12 4.55
CA ILE A 538 21.35 -8.69 3.23
C ILE A 538 20.17 -8.42 2.27
N ALA A 539 18.92 -8.57 2.72
CA ALA A 539 17.73 -8.31 1.90
C ALA A 539 17.65 -6.82 1.50
N ALA A 540 17.92 -5.91 2.45
CA ALA A 540 17.97 -4.48 2.20
C ALA A 540 19.07 -4.10 1.20
N LEU A 541 20.28 -4.64 1.38
CA LEU A 541 21.41 -4.44 0.46
C LEU A 541 21.15 -5.02 -0.92
N LYS A 542 20.47 -6.16 -1.00
CA LYS A 542 20.09 -6.78 -2.28
C LYS A 542 19.10 -5.90 -3.05
N LYS A 543 18.12 -5.35 -2.36
CA LYS A 543 17.15 -4.41 -2.94
C LYS A 543 17.86 -3.14 -3.46
N GLU A 544 18.73 -2.56 -2.65
CA GLU A 544 19.53 -1.39 -3.05
C GLU A 544 20.41 -1.70 -4.28
N ALA A 545 21.02 -2.90 -4.32
CA ALA A 545 21.81 -3.34 -5.46
C ALA A 545 20.97 -3.55 -6.73
N GLU A 546 19.74 -4.05 -6.61
CA GLU A 546 18.79 -4.18 -7.73
C GLU A 546 18.34 -2.80 -8.25
N ASP A 547 18.04 -1.86 -7.37
CA ASP A 547 17.69 -0.50 -7.72
C ASP A 547 18.85 0.25 -8.42
N LEU A 548 20.06 0.11 -7.91
CA LEU A 548 21.26 0.65 -8.54
C LEU A 548 21.54 0.03 -9.91
N LYS A 549 21.30 -1.28 -10.05
CA LYS A 549 21.44 -1.99 -11.33
C LYS A 549 20.42 -1.51 -12.36
N SER A 550 19.19 -1.28 -11.93
CA SER A 550 18.14 -0.72 -12.78
C SER A 550 18.50 0.69 -13.25
N GLN A 551 18.93 1.57 -12.34
CA GLN A 551 19.39 2.93 -12.67
C GLN A 551 20.61 2.93 -13.61
N ALA A 552 21.54 2.00 -13.39
CA ALA A 552 22.71 1.85 -14.26
C ALA A 552 22.31 1.43 -15.68
N LYS A 553 21.33 0.52 -15.79
CA LYS A 553 20.81 0.06 -17.09
C LYS A 553 20.10 1.19 -17.84
N GLU A 554 19.23 1.94 -17.18
CA GLU A 554 18.56 3.12 -17.78
C GLU A 554 19.59 4.19 -18.24
N ARG A 555 20.63 4.39 -17.44
CA ARG A 555 21.69 5.34 -17.80
C ARG A 555 22.49 4.88 -19.01
N GLN A 556 22.72 3.57 -19.11
CA GLN A 556 23.42 2.98 -20.27
C GLN A 556 22.55 3.07 -21.53
N GLU A 557 21.26 2.77 -21.45
CA GLU A 557 20.33 2.92 -22.57
C GLU A 557 20.27 4.37 -23.07
N LYS A 558 20.18 5.35 -22.18
CA LYS A 558 20.23 6.78 -22.54
C LYS A 558 21.55 7.19 -23.18
N LEU A 559 22.67 6.63 -22.75
CA LEU A 559 23.97 6.86 -23.34
C LEU A 559 24.10 6.25 -24.75
N ASP A 560 23.56 5.06 -24.94
CA ASP A 560 23.53 4.38 -26.23
C ASP A 560 22.63 5.14 -27.22
N GLU A 561 21.47 5.62 -26.81
CA GLU A 561 20.59 6.49 -27.62
C GLU A 561 21.29 7.79 -28.02
N GLN A 562 21.99 8.44 -27.08
CA GLN A 562 22.76 9.65 -27.37
C GLN A 562 23.90 9.38 -28.35
N ARG A 563 24.61 8.24 -28.20
CA ARG A 563 25.67 7.80 -29.11
C ARG A 563 25.12 7.58 -30.51
N ASP A 564 24.00 6.87 -30.64
CA ASP A 564 23.38 6.59 -31.93
C ASP A 564 22.85 7.85 -32.61
N ARG A 565 22.36 8.79 -31.83
CA ARG A 565 21.97 10.11 -32.34
C ARG A 565 23.17 10.90 -32.86
N ILE A 566 24.28 10.95 -32.11
CA ILE A 566 25.52 11.60 -32.53
C ILE A 566 26.09 10.96 -33.79
N LEU A 567 26.05 9.63 -33.88
CA LEU A 567 26.53 8.90 -35.08
C LEU A 567 25.65 9.20 -36.30
N ARG A 568 24.31 9.28 -36.14
CA ARG A 568 23.42 9.67 -37.25
C ARG A 568 23.72 11.10 -37.72
N GLU A 569 23.81 12.05 -36.80
CA GLU A 569 24.14 13.43 -37.13
C GLU A 569 25.52 13.58 -37.82
N ALA A 570 26.51 12.78 -37.37
CA ALA A 570 27.82 12.74 -37.99
C ALA A 570 27.81 12.16 -39.42
N ASN A 571 27.05 11.06 -39.61
CA ASN A 571 26.85 10.45 -40.93
C ASN A 571 26.09 11.35 -41.91
N GLU A 572 25.06 12.07 -41.41
CA GLU A 572 24.35 13.06 -42.25
C GLU A 572 25.25 14.22 -42.67
N LYS A 573 26.09 14.75 -41.74
CA LYS A 573 27.06 15.78 -42.05
C LYS A 573 28.14 15.28 -43.03
N ALA A 574 28.65 14.07 -42.87
CA ALA A 574 29.58 13.46 -43.78
C ALA A 574 29.00 13.26 -45.18
N SER A 575 27.73 12.81 -45.26
CA SER A 575 27.02 12.67 -46.53
C SER A 575 26.77 14.00 -47.22
N ALA A 576 26.45 15.07 -46.46
CA ALA A 576 26.32 16.42 -47.01
C ALA A 576 27.63 16.94 -47.56
N ILE A 577 28.76 16.75 -46.83
CA ILE A 577 30.09 17.14 -47.29
C ILE A 577 30.50 16.41 -48.58
N LEU A 578 30.20 15.10 -48.69
CA LEU A 578 30.48 14.29 -49.86
C LEU A 578 29.62 14.73 -51.07
N ARG A 579 28.38 15.13 -50.85
CA ARG A 579 27.52 15.71 -51.91
C ARG A 579 28.06 17.03 -52.39
N ASP A 580 28.38 17.94 -51.47
CA ASP A 580 29.00 19.23 -51.84
C ASP A 580 30.31 19.05 -52.58
N ALA A 581 31.17 18.10 -52.15
CA ALA A 581 32.41 17.79 -52.83
C ALA A 581 32.18 17.25 -54.27
N LYS A 582 31.17 16.38 -54.44
CA LYS A 582 30.73 15.87 -55.74
C LYS A 582 30.21 16.96 -56.64
N ASP A 583 29.34 17.84 -56.16
CA ASP A 583 28.79 18.96 -56.93
C ASP A 583 29.89 19.91 -57.38
N VAL A 584 30.87 20.20 -56.52
CA VAL A 584 32.05 21.01 -56.87
C VAL A 584 32.94 20.31 -57.94
N ALA A 585 33.10 18.99 -57.84
CA ALA A 585 33.85 18.21 -58.83
C ALA A 585 33.13 18.23 -60.20
N ASP A 586 31.79 18.01 -60.21
CA ASP A 586 30.99 17.99 -61.42
C ASP A 586 30.91 19.38 -62.05
N GLU A 587 30.83 20.46 -61.27
CA GLU A 587 30.92 21.84 -61.79
C GLU A 587 32.29 22.13 -62.36
N THR A 588 33.37 21.66 -61.70
CA THR A 588 34.72 21.83 -62.17
C THR A 588 34.95 21.07 -63.50
N ILE A 589 34.49 19.82 -63.61
CA ILE A 589 34.55 19.03 -64.85
C ILE A 589 33.77 19.69 -65.96
N LYS A 590 32.61 20.24 -65.69
CA LYS A 590 31.75 20.96 -66.65
C LYS A 590 32.43 22.22 -67.15
N ASN A 591 33.10 22.94 -66.26
CA ASN A 591 33.88 24.13 -66.61
C ASN A 591 35.12 23.78 -67.44
N PHE A 592 35.85 22.70 -67.04
CA PHE A 592 36.98 22.20 -67.86
C PHE A 592 36.57 21.73 -69.27
N ARG A 593 35.39 21.11 -69.42
CA ARG A 593 34.83 20.73 -70.75
C ARG A 593 34.43 21.96 -71.57
N LYS A 594 34.02 23.03 -70.92
CA LYS A 594 33.75 24.31 -71.61
C LYS A 594 35.02 25.03 -72.08
N PHE A 595 36.09 24.96 -71.25
CA PHE A 595 37.38 25.57 -71.56
C PHE A 595 38.16 24.86 -72.68
N GLY A 596 37.86 23.57 -72.94
CA GLY A 596 38.48 22.80 -74.00
C GLY A 596 38.00 23.11 -75.43
N LYS A 597 37.04 24.05 -75.57
CA LYS A 597 36.46 24.43 -76.90
C LYS A 597 36.70 25.85 -77.36
N GLU A 598 37.35 26.69 -76.48
CA GLU A 598 37.73 28.06 -76.85
C GLU A 598 39.13 28.44 -76.35
N ASN A 599 39.95 29.23 -77.15
CA ASN A 599 41.24 29.71 -76.71
C ASN A 599 41.14 30.69 -75.53
N ILE A 600 41.28 30.19 -74.32
CA ILE A 600 41.11 30.91 -73.04
C ILE A 600 42.48 31.28 -72.46
N SER A 601 42.63 32.58 -72.00
CA SER A 601 43.89 33.09 -71.44
C SER A 601 44.28 32.47 -70.13
N ALA A 602 45.59 32.31 -69.83
CA ALA A 602 46.11 31.74 -68.55
C ALA A 602 45.59 32.45 -67.30
N ALA A 603 45.07 33.68 -67.40
CA ALA A 603 44.52 34.42 -66.29
C ALA A 603 43.15 33.95 -65.87
N GLU A 604 42.33 33.34 -66.73
CA GLU A 604 41.01 32.75 -66.35
C GLU A 604 41.14 31.39 -65.72
N MET A 605 42.13 30.59 -66.09
CA MET A 605 42.46 29.31 -65.41
C MET A 605 42.96 29.53 -63.98
N GLU A 606 43.75 30.57 -63.75
CA GLU A 606 44.25 30.91 -62.41
C GLU A 606 43.13 31.43 -61.51
N LYS A 607 42.15 32.11 -62.06
CA LYS A 607 40.94 32.57 -61.31
C LYS A 607 40.04 31.45 -60.85
N GLU A 608 39.86 30.38 -61.62
CA GLU A 608 39.16 29.17 -61.24
C GLU A 608 39.96 28.31 -60.25
N ARG A 609 41.29 28.25 -60.36
CA ARG A 609 42.15 27.64 -59.33
C ARG A 609 42.06 28.36 -57.98
N GLU A 610 42.02 29.66 -57.99
CA GLU A 610 41.79 30.44 -56.72
C GLU A 610 40.42 30.26 -56.16
N ARG A 611 39.35 30.12 -56.93
CA ARG A 611 38.00 29.80 -56.50
C ARG A 611 37.93 28.43 -55.83
N LEU A 612 38.57 27.42 -56.42
CA LEU A 612 38.70 26.08 -55.88
C LEU A 612 39.50 26.07 -54.57
N ARG A 613 40.62 26.78 -54.51
CA ARG A 613 41.43 26.90 -53.27
C ARG A 613 40.64 27.61 -52.15
N LYS A 614 39.81 28.60 -52.49
CA LYS A 614 38.97 29.30 -51.52
C LYS A 614 37.87 28.41 -50.99
N LYS A 615 37.15 27.65 -51.85
CA LYS A 615 36.12 26.68 -51.44
C LYS A 615 36.72 25.54 -50.58
N ILE A 616 37.91 25.03 -50.94
CA ILE A 616 38.59 23.99 -50.12
C ILE A 616 39.02 24.55 -48.76
N LYS A 617 39.43 25.82 -48.68
CA LYS A 617 39.82 26.47 -47.44
C LYS A 617 38.63 26.76 -46.55
N ASP A 618 37.49 27.14 -47.12
CA ASP A 618 36.23 27.35 -46.39
C ASP A 618 35.66 26.05 -45.83
N THR A 619 35.78 24.95 -46.59
CA THR A 619 35.35 23.62 -46.13
C THR A 619 36.28 23.06 -45.06
N SER A 620 37.60 23.31 -45.16
CA SER A 620 38.61 22.90 -44.18
C SER A 620 38.53 23.69 -42.87
N SER A 621 38.06 24.94 -42.91
CA SER A 621 37.87 25.78 -41.73
C SER A 621 36.58 25.43 -40.97
N ALA A 622 35.56 24.85 -41.65
CA ALA A 622 34.37 24.34 -41.04
C ALA A 622 34.58 22.98 -40.33
N SER A 623 35.63 22.23 -40.70
CA SER A 623 35.93 20.92 -40.19
C SER A 623 36.98 20.93 -39.04
N ALA A 624 37.56 22.09 -38.73
CA ALA A 624 38.52 22.21 -37.63
C ALA A 624 37.83 22.13 -36.28
N MET A 625 37.87 20.95 -35.66
CA MET A 625 37.59 20.80 -34.22
C MET A 625 38.42 21.81 -33.43
N LYS A 626 37.76 22.64 -32.62
CA LYS A 626 38.47 23.50 -31.65
C LYS A 626 39.18 22.62 -30.66
N THR A 627 40.49 22.46 -30.83
CA THR A 627 41.37 21.85 -29.83
C THR A 627 41.28 22.66 -28.53
N GLN A 628 40.83 22.04 -27.44
CA GLN A 628 40.90 22.64 -26.13
C GLN A 628 42.36 22.81 -25.75
N LYS A 629 42.77 24.02 -25.43
CA LYS A 629 44.10 24.30 -24.87
C LYS A 629 44.12 23.80 -23.42
N PRO A 630 45.26 23.20 -22.98
CA PRO A 630 45.37 22.76 -21.58
C PRO A 630 45.21 23.95 -20.62
N LYS A 631 44.44 23.74 -19.54
CA LYS A 631 44.19 24.78 -18.52
C LYS A 631 45.44 25.13 -17.68
N LYS A 632 46.47 24.27 -17.68
CA LYS A 632 47.76 24.47 -17.02
C LYS A 632 48.87 23.90 -17.90
N ALA A 633 49.97 24.67 -18.09
CA ALA A 633 51.18 24.13 -18.76
C ALA A 633 51.93 23.24 -17.76
N HIS A 634 52.01 21.95 -18.06
CA HIS A 634 52.77 20.97 -17.28
C HIS A 634 54.25 20.98 -17.68
N LYS A 635 55.16 20.82 -16.70
CA LYS A 635 56.58 20.67 -16.91
C LYS A 635 56.92 19.22 -17.14
N SER A 636 58.05 18.96 -17.83
CA SER A 636 58.52 17.57 -18.12
C SER A 636 58.67 16.70 -16.86
N THR A 637 58.88 17.31 -15.72
CA THR A 637 59.08 16.69 -14.40
C THR A 637 57.76 16.22 -13.76
N ASP A 638 56.63 16.65 -14.30
CA ASP A 638 55.32 16.40 -13.71
C ASP A 638 54.72 15.03 -14.12
N PHE A 639 55.28 14.37 -15.12
CA PHE A 639 54.81 13.10 -15.63
C PHE A 639 55.62 11.90 -15.10
N LYS A 640 54.93 10.93 -14.52
CA LYS A 640 55.49 9.69 -13.98
C LYS A 640 55.02 8.48 -14.78
N LEU A 641 55.85 7.43 -14.82
CA LEU A 641 55.49 6.15 -15.46
C LEU A 641 54.28 5.55 -14.76
N GLY A 642 53.26 5.17 -15.56
CA GLY A 642 52.03 4.57 -15.04
C GLY A 642 50.93 5.61 -14.67
N GLU A 643 51.17 6.91 -14.86
CA GLU A 643 50.21 7.96 -14.53
C GLU A 643 49.10 8.09 -15.58
N SER A 644 47.85 8.30 -15.15
CA SER A 644 46.73 8.46 -16.06
C SER A 644 46.66 9.87 -16.65
N VAL A 645 46.70 9.95 -17.98
CA VAL A 645 46.69 11.22 -18.72
C VAL A 645 45.61 11.22 -19.79
N LYS A 646 45.08 12.40 -20.09
CA LYS A 646 44.16 12.62 -21.20
C LYS A 646 44.88 13.28 -22.37
N VAL A 647 44.82 12.67 -23.53
CA VAL A 647 45.33 13.23 -24.80
C VAL A 647 44.24 14.16 -25.35
N LEU A 648 44.52 15.47 -25.35
CA LEU A 648 43.54 16.50 -25.69
C LEU A 648 43.17 16.48 -27.17
N SER A 649 44.14 16.23 -28.07
CA SER A 649 43.90 16.13 -29.52
C SER A 649 42.99 14.97 -29.93
N MET A 650 43.03 13.88 -29.17
CA MET A 650 42.25 12.65 -29.45
C MET A 650 41.08 12.47 -28.52
N ASN A 651 41.00 13.29 -27.46
CA ASN A 651 40.00 13.18 -26.38
C ASN A 651 39.90 11.78 -25.75
N LEU A 652 41.06 11.08 -25.68
CA LEU A 652 41.22 9.73 -25.15
C LEU A 652 42.05 9.74 -23.86
N THR A 653 41.74 8.83 -22.94
CA THR A 653 42.54 8.62 -21.73
C THR A 653 43.51 7.46 -21.93
N GLY A 654 44.70 7.59 -21.39
CA GLY A 654 45.74 6.56 -21.46
C GLY A 654 46.72 6.67 -20.30
N THR A 655 47.62 5.72 -20.19
CA THR A 655 48.70 5.69 -19.17
C THR A 655 50.05 5.99 -19.79
N VAL A 656 50.86 6.75 -19.04
CA VAL A 656 52.23 7.11 -19.47
C VAL A 656 53.13 5.87 -19.47
N SER A 657 53.65 5.47 -20.64
CA SER A 657 54.50 4.29 -20.82
C SER A 657 56.00 4.65 -20.94
N SER A 658 56.38 5.91 -21.19
CA SER A 658 57.78 6.38 -21.18
C SER A 658 57.86 7.81 -20.64
N LEU A 659 58.96 8.15 -19.99
CA LEU A 659 59.24 9.54 -19.58
C LEU A 659 59.46 10.46 -20.78
N PRO A 660 59.22 11.79 -20.66
CA PRO A 660 59.38 12.76 -21.71
C PRO A 660 60.86 12.83 -22.18
N ASP A 661 61.05 12.86 -23.52
CA ASP A 661 62.36 13.10 -24.10
C ASP A 661 62.79 14.58 -24.07
N ALA A 662 63.99 14.90 -24.49
CA ALA A 662 64.51 16.27 -24.50
C ALA A 662 63.68 17.25 -25.34
N ARG A 663 62.76 16.77 -26.19
CA ARG A 663 61.82 17.54 -26.99
C ARG A 663 60.40 17.58 -26.42
N GLY A 664 60.19 17.01 -25.21
CA GLY A 664 58.91 17.00 -24.54
C GLY A 664 57.90 15.96 -25.09
N ASN A 665 58.38 14.92 -25.83
CA ASN A 665 57.49 13.86 -26.29
C ASN A 665 57.60 12.65 -25.39
N LEU A 666 56.44 12.04 -25.04
CA LEU A 666 56.34 10.82 -24.26
C LEU A 666 55.38 9.83 -24.93
N THR A 667 55.50 8.56 -24.58
CA THR A 667 54.60 7.54 -25.13
C THR A 667 53.46 7.27 -24.17
N VAL A 668 52.22 7.41 -24.66
CA VAL A 668 51.01 7.12 -23.94
C VAL A 668 50.37 5.84 -24.47
N GLN A 669 50.04 4.92 -23.60
CA GLN A 669 49.28 3.72 -23.94
C GLN A 669 47.80 3.96 -23.72
N MET A 670 47.03 3.91 -24.81
CA MET A 670 45.58 4.08 -24.84
C MET A 670 44.96 2.72 -25.25
N GLY A 671 44.62 1.90 -24.24
CA GLY A 671 44.19 0.51 -24.49
C GLY A 671 45.27 -0.31 -25.19
N ILE A 672 45.02 -0.78 -26.43
CA ILE A 672 45.95 -1.62 -27.23
C ILE A 672 46.94 -0.73 -28.03
N LEU A 673 46.67 0.57 -28.19
CA LEU A 673 47.45 1.50 -29.00
C LEU A 673 48.50 2.24 -28.15
N LYS A 674 49.76 2.30 -28.65
CA LYS A 674 50.83 3.15 -28.10
C LYS A 674 51.10 4.30 -29.08
N SER A 675 50.95 5.55 -28.60
CA SER A 675 51.19 6.73 -29.40
C SER A 675 52.22 7.67 -28.76
N LYS A 676 53.04 8.29 -29.56
CA LYS A 676 54.00 9.32 -29.13
C LYS A 676 53.27 10.67 -29.15
N VAL A 677 53.13 11.32 -27.96
CA VAL A 677 52.36 12.54 -27.79
C VAL A 677 53.25 13.58 -27.07
N ASN A 678 53.12 14.85 -27.44
CA ASN A 678 53.84 15.93 -26.77
C ASN A 678 53.17 16.33 -25.46
N ILE A 679 53.97 16.73 -24.47
CA ILE A 679 53.47 17.17 -23.14
C ILE A 679 52.46 18.33 -23.23
N SER A 680 52.52 19.16 -24.27
CA SER A 680 51.55 20.23 -24.49
C SER A 680 50.14 19.78 -24.88
N ASP A 681 50.01 18.50 -25.26
CA ASP A 681 48.73 17.90 -25.66
C ASP A 681 48.19 16.93 -24.60
N LEU A 682 48.76 16.96 -23.40
CA LEU A 682 48.42 16.07 -22.30
C LEU A 682 47.90 16.87 -21.09
N GLU A 683 46.88 16.32 -20.47
CA GLU A 683 46.33 16.76 -19.18
C GLU A 683 46.41 15.58 -18.21
N ILE A 684 47.01 15.80 -17.06
CA ILE A 684 47.12 14.77 -16.00
C ILE A 684 45.72 14.62 -15.35
N ILE A 685 45.23 13.39 -15.33
CA ILE A 685 43.99 13.05 -14.62
C ILE A 685 44.38 12.55 -13.23
N GLU A 686 44.02 13.32 -12.19
CA GLU A 686 44.05 12.80 -10.83
C GLU A 686 42.99 11.69 -10.71
N GLU A 687 43.38 10.43 -10.66
CA GLU A 687 42.49 9.34 -10.31
C GLU A 687 42.00 9.57 -8.91
N VAL A 688 40.70 9.90 -8.76
CA VAL A 688 40.02 9.84 -7.49
C VAL A 688 39.87 8.37 -7.17
N SER A 689 40.83 7.80 -6.44
CA SER A 689 40.67 6.49 -5.83
C SER A 689 39.44 6.52 -4.93
N PRO A 690 38.50 5.57 -4.99
CA PRO A 690 37.33 5.53 -4.15
C PRO A 690 37.61 5.46 -2.65
N TYR A 691 38.88 5.37 -2.26
CA TYR A 691 39.35 5.15 -0.89
C TYR A 691 40.30 6.23 -0.34
N ALA A 692 40.36 7.43 -0.93
CA ALA A 692 41.17 8.52 -0.38
C ALA A 692 40.31 9.61 0.30
N PRO A 693 40.58 10.03 1.55
CA PRO A 693 39.82 11.04 2.24
C PRO A 693 40.04 12.43 1.63
N LYS A 694 38.93 13.11 1.28
CA LYS A 694 38.93 14.50 0.81
C LYS A 694 39.51 15.42 1.85
N LYS A 695 40.61 16.15 1.53
CA LYS A 695 41.07 17.30 2.29
C LYS A 695 40.03 18.43 2.18
N LEU A 696 39.40 18.77 3.30
CA LEU A 696 38.51 19.91 3.40
C LEU A 696 39.33 21.21 3.51
N ASN A 697 39.08 22.12 2.59
CA ASN A 697 39.49 23.53 2.75
C ASN A 697 38.64 24.19 3.83
N ARG A 698 39.29 24.78 4.81
CA ARG A 698 38.69 25.60 5.88
C ARG A 698 38.17 26.91 5.30
N THR A 699 36.86 27.12 5.34
CA THR A 699 36.31 28.45 5.69
C THR A 699 34.82 28.31 6.12
N SER A 700 34.54 29.00 7.19
CA SER A 700 33.25 29.43 7.78
C SER A 700 32.37 28.45 8.56
N LYS A 701 32.11 28.97 9.77
CA LYS A 701 31.27 28.47 10.86
C LYS A 701 29.90 27.89 10.45
N GLY A 702 29.66 26.68 10.91
CA GLY A 702 28.33 26.08 10.94
C GLY A 702 28.35 24.77 11.73
N LYS A 703 27.64 24.73 12.86
CA LYS A 703 27.50 23.56 13.73
C LYS A 703 26.92 22.38 12.94
N ILE A 704 27.70 21.33 12.76
CA ILE A 704 27.20 20.03 12.26
C ILE A 704 27.34 19.01 13.39
N LYS A 705 26.21 18.41 13.78
CA LYS A 705 26.16 17.28 14.70
C LYS A 705 27.00 16.11 14.16
N MET A 706 27.98 15.69 14.93
CA MET A 706 28.72 14.44 14.75
C MET A 706 27.77 13.27 15.01
N GLY A 707 27.60 12.45 14.00
CA GLY A 707 26.89 11.18 14.11
C GLY A 707 27.46 10.20 13.09
N LYS A 708 28.61 9.62 13.42
CA LYS A 708 29.07 8.29 12.99
C LYS A 708 30.34 7.98 13.78
N THR A 709 30.14 7.38 14.95
CA THR A 709 31.18 6.68 15.68
C THR A 709 31.61 5.50 14.83
N LEU A 710 32.80 5.53 14.25
CA LEU A 710 33.46 4.34 13.73
C LEU A 710 33.58 3.36 14.91
N SER A 711 32.91 2.23 14.86
CA SER A 711 33.06 1.14 15.81
C SER A 711 34.43 0.45 15.54
N VAL A 712 35.48 0.99 16.18
CA VAL A 712 36.78 0.34 16.20
C VAL A 712 36.65 -0.90 17.10
N ARG A 713 36.98 -2.09 16.61
CA ARG A 713 36.95 -3.31 17.43
C ARG A 713 38.02 -3.19 18.52
N PRO A 714 37.72 -3.63 19.76
CA PRO A 714 38.69 -3.54 20.86
C PRO A 714 39.84 -4.56 20.75
N GLU A 715 39.96 -5.28 19.65
CA GLU A 715 40.97 -6.29 19.39
C GLU A 715 41.51 -6.20 17.96
N ILE A 716 42.84 -6.29 17.83
CA ILE A 716 43.53 -6.40 16.54
C ILE A 716 44.27 -7.75 16.48
N ASN A 717 44.14 -8.45 15.34
CA ASN A 717 44.80 -9.75 15.13
C ASN A 717 45.96 -9.60 14.12
N LEU A 718 47.21 -9.81 14.60
CA LEU A 718 48.45 -9.68 13.82
C LEU A 718 49.11 -11.03 13.54
N LEU A 719 48.39 -12.16 13.69
CA LEU A 719 48.93 -13.51 13.42
C LEU A 719 49.34 -13.64 11.98
N GLY A 720 50.52 -14.20 11.76
CA GLY A 720 51.07 -14.48 10.43
C GLY A 720 51.69 -13.26 9.70
N ARG A 721 51.75 -12.09 10.35
CA ARG A 721 52.40 -10.89 9.82
C ARG A 721 53.91 -10.90 10.13
N THR A 722 54.68 -10.21 9.32
CA THR A 722 56.09 -9.87 9.64
C THR A 722 56.11 -8.75 10.69
N VAL A 723 57.24 -8.54 11.39
CA VAL A 723 57.34 -7.53 12.47
C VAL A 723 57.05 -6.14 11.93
N ASP A 724 57.57 -5.80 10.75
CA ASP A 724 57.41 -4.47 10.16
C ASP A 724 55.98 -4.22 9.71
N GLU A 725 55.33 -5.21 9.11
CA GLU A 725 53.89 -5.11 8.74
C GLU A 725 53.02 -5.00 9.97
N ALA A 726 53.27 -5.77 11.02
CA ALA A 726 52.52 -5.76 12.25
C ALA A 726 52.62 -4.42 12.99
N VAL A 727 53.79 -3.82 13.01
CA VAL A 727 54.01 -2.48 13.63
C VAL A 727 53.28 -1.40 12.84
N ALA A 728 53.31 -1.44 11.50
CA ALA A 728 52.60 -0.47 10.66
C ALA A 728 51.08 -0.57 10.80
N GLU A 729 50.52 -1.80 10.91
CA GLU A 729 49.09 -2.05 11.09
C GLU A 729 48.64 -1.67 12.52
N LEU A 730 49.48 -1.95 13.53
CA LEU A 730 49.25 -1.58 14.91
C LEU A 730 49.25 -0.05 15.14
N ASP A 731 50.18 0.68 14.48
CA ASP A 731 50.28 2.14 14.54
C ASP A 731 48.96 2.80 14.10
N LYS A 732 48.47 2.39 12.93
CA LYS A 732 47.18 2.88 12.41
C LYS A 732 46.00 2.51 13.30
N TYR A 733 45.98 1.29 13.84
CA TYR A 733 44.91 0.84 14.71
C TYR A 733 44.88 1.57 16.04
N LEU A 734 46.03 1.86 16.64
CA LEU A 734 46.12 2.65 17.87
C LEU A 734 45.62 4.09 17.68
N ASP A 735 45.91 4.73 16.56
CA ASP A 735 45.36 6.04 16.22
C ASP A 735 43.83 6.02 16.12
N ASP A 736 43.28 5.00 15.44
CA ASP A 736 41.83 4.81 15.33
C ASP A 736 41.18 4.51 16.70
N ALA A 737 41.83 3.70 17.54
CA ALA A 737 41.37 3.35 18.88
C ALA A 737 41.33 4.54 19.83
N ILE A 738 42.34 5.42 19.75
CA ILE A 738 42.40 6.70 20.52
C ILE A 738 41.29 7.65 20.06
N LEU A 739 41.06 7.76 18.74
CA LEU A 739 39.98 8.58 18.19
C LEU A 739 38.60 8.04 18.56
N ALA A 740 38.48 6.72 18.79
CA ALA A 740 37.26 6.07 19.26
C ALA A 740 37.11 6.08 20.80
N HIS A 741 38.05 6.71 21.54
CA HIS A 741 38.08 6.81 23.02
C HIS A 741 38.06 5.44 23.74
N LEU A 742 38.74 4.45 23.16
CA LEU A 742 38.90 3.16 23.83
C LEU A 742 39.94 3.29 24.96
N ASN A 743 39.62 2.77 26.15
CA ASN A 743 40.52 2.80 27.30
C ASN A 743 41.57 1.71 27.27
N SER A 744 41.25 0.58 26.63
CA SER A 744 42.18 -0.54 26.45
C SER A 744 41.90 -1.30 25.16
N VAL A 745 42.93 -1.89 24.59
CA VAL A 745 42.84 -2.70 23.37
C VAL A 745 43.65 -3.98 23.50
N ARG A 746 43.23 -5.03 22.81
CA ARG A 746 43.86 -6.36 22.76
C ARG A 746 44.64 -6.52 21.47
N VAL A 747 45.92 -6.88 21.56
CA VAL A 747 46.79 -7.11 20.43
C VAL A 747 47.18 -8.59 20.39
N VAL A 748 46.63 -9.32 19.43
CA VAL A 748 46.86 -10.77 19.27
C VAL A 748 48.04 -10.98 18.31
N HIS A 749 49.16 -11.51 18.84
CA HIS A 749 50.40 -11.77 18.08
C HIS A 749 50.86 -13.24 18.08
N GLY A 750 50.16 -14.09 18.86
CA GLY A 750 50.48 -15.51 18.96
C GLY A 750 51.70 -15.85 19.82
N LYS A 751 51.82 -17.11 20.17
CA LYS A 751 52.87 -17.62 21.03
C LYS A 751 54.21 -17.93 20.28
N GLY A 752 54.23 -18.17 18.98
CA GLY A 752 55.30 -18.52 18.10
C GLY A 752 56.76 -18.42 18.65
N THR A 753 57.71 -18.00 17.84
CA THR A 753 59.13 -17.78 18.26
C THR A 753 59.32 -16.56 19.18
N GLY A 754 58.27 -15.77 19.44
CA GLY A 754 58.33 -14.57 20.24
C GLY A 754 58.88 -13.33 19.51
N ALA A 755 59.30 -13.42 18.26
CA ALA A 755 59.87 -12.30 17.49
C ALA A 755 58.83 -11.18 17.32
N LEU A 756 57.58 -11.54 16.96
CA LEU A 756 56.48 -10.58 16.75
C LEU A 756 56.13 -9.89 18.06
N ARG A 757 56.03 -10.62 19.16
CA ARG A 757 55.80 -10.07 20.50
C ARG A 757 56.90 -9.05 20.89
N LYS A 758 58.18 -9.41 20.66
CA LYS A 758 59.32 -8.52 21.00
C LYS A 758 59.25 -7.24 20.19
N GLY A 759 58.98 -7.31 18.88
CA GLY A 759 58.84 -6.14 18.02
C GLY A 759 57.66 -5.23 18.43
N ILE A 760 56.52 -5.82 18.73
CA ILE A 760 55.33 -5.09 19.19
C ILE A 760 55.60 -4.41 20.53
N HIS A 761 56.23 -5.09 21.52
CA HIS A 761 56.55 -4.51 22.83
C HIS A 761 57.58 -3.37 22.71
N GLU A 762 58.57 -3.49 21.78
CA GLU A 762 59.54 -2.42 21.52
C GLU A 762 58.88 -1.20 20.89
N TYR A 763 57.94 -1.42 20.02
CA TYR A 763 57.14 -0.33 19.40
C TYR A 763 56.26 0.34 20.45
N LEU A 764 55.48 -0.38 21.25
CA LEU A 764 54.59 0.17 22.28
C LEU A 764 55.33 0.97 23.33
N ARG A 765 56.59 0.60 23.67
CA ARG A 765 57.43 1.37 24.62
C ARG A 765 57.74 2.80 24.13
N ARG A 766 57.72 3.01 22.82
CA ARG A 766 58.04 4.32 22.20
C ARG A 766 56.81 5.19 21.94
N GLN A 767 55.63 4.66 22.13
CA GLN A 767 54.38 5.37 21.88
C GLN A 767 53.96 6.27 23.08
N LYS A 768 53.69 7.57 22.84
CA LYS A 768 53.33 8.54 23.84
C LYS A 768 51.91 8.35 24.40
N HIS A 769 51.02 7.67 23.67
CA HIS A 769 49.63 7.49 24.01
C HIS A 769 49.32 6.11 24.64
N VAL A 770 50.34 5.34 24.94
CA VAL A 770 50.25 4.07 25.64
C VAL A 770 50.67 4.28 27.10
N LYS A 771 49.72 4.07 28.02
CA LYS A 771 49.97 4.20 29.44
C LYS A 771 50.72 3.01 30.02
N SER A 772 50.21 1.83 29.71
CA SER A 772 50.81 0.59 30.14
C SER A 772 50.48 -0.54 29.12
N TYR A 773 51.27 -1.60 29.11
CA TYR A 773 50.97 -2.82 28.38
C TYR A 773 51.51 -4.03 29.15
N HIS A 774 50.67 -5.12 29.11
CA HIS A 774 51.01 -6.38 29.79
C HIS A 774 50.47 -7.57 28.98
N LEU A 775 51.03 -8.73 29.25
CA LEU A 775 50.53 -9.97 28.66
C LEU A 775 49.17 -10.32 29.31
N ALA A 776 48.26 -10.92 28.51
CA ALA A 776 46.96 -11.38 28.99
C ALA A 776 47.12 -12.50 30.02
N GLU A 777 46.17 -12.58 30.97
CA GLU A 777 46.14 -13.60 32.01
C GLU A 777 45.76 -14.99 31.47
N PHE A 778 45.88 -16.02 32.28
CA PHE A 778 45.58 -17.38 31.93
C PHE A 778 44.07 -17.54 31.65
N GLY A 779 43.70 -17.92 30.42
CA GLY A 779 42.32 -18.00 29.96
C GLY A 779 41.92 -16.87 28.99
N GLU A 780 42.66 -15.75 28.94
CA GLU A 780 42.40 -14.62 28.04
C GLU A 780 43.35 -14.52 26.82
N GLY A 781 44.09 -15.60 26.52
CA GLY A 781 45.03 -15.72 25.41
C GLY A 781 46.53 -15.83 25.81
N ASP A 782 46.81 -15.82 27.13
CA ASP A 782 48.17 -16.04 27.68
C ASP A 782 49.27 -15.16 27.01
N ALA A 783 50.45 -15.81 26.85
CA ALA A 783 51.65 -15.18 26.22
C ALA A 783 51.47 -14.84 24.71
N GLY A 784 50.30 -15.14 24.12
CA GLY A 784 49.98 -14.84 22.69
C GLY A 784 49.24 -13.54 22.48
N VAL A 785 48.80 -12.85 23.56
CA VAL A 785 48.02 -11.61 23.50
C VAL A 785 48.68 -10.58 24.44
N THR A 786 48.76 -9.34 23.99
CA THR A 786 49.17 -8.18 24.79
C THR A 786 47.99 -7.23 24.94
N ILE A 787 47.65 -6.89 26.18
CA ILE A 787 46.67 -5.85 26.55
C ILE A 787 47.39 -4.52 26.61
N VAL A 788 46.90 -3.49 25.94
CA VAL A 788 47.47 -2.16 25.86
C VAL A 788 46.48 -1.17 26.44
N GLU A 789 46.83 -0.45 27.46
CA GLU A 789 46.06 0.63 28.05
C GLU A 789 46.41 1.95 27.38
N LEU A 790 45.41 2.65 26.87
CA LEU A 790 45.53 3.93 26.19
C LEU A 790 45.22 5.10 27.16
N GLY A 791 45.88 6.25 26.92
CA GLY A 791 45.75 7.34 27.80
C GLY A 791 45.65 8.71 27.16
#